data_8a4790f1314ea8d83ed7801bc3167a25
#
_entry.id   8a4790f1314ea8d83ed7801bc3167a25
#
_cell.length_a   1.000
_cell.length_b   1.000
_cell.length_c   1.000
_cell.angle_alpha   90.00
_cell.angle_beta   90.00
_cell.angle_gamma   90.00
#
_symmetry.space_group_name_H-M   'P 1'
#
loop_
_entity.id
_entity.type
_entity.pdbx_description
1 polymer ?
#
loop_
_entity_poly.entity_id
_entity_poly.type
_entity_poly.pdbx_seq_one_letter_code
_entity_poly.pdbx_strand_id
1 'polypeptide(L)'
;MPPKGKKYYTSKDHIITSTEEISSDKLEIKKEAVQLDESKLKKIIDNPVGFEIKKQNDLAMLIHSQILTRGLRPDSIISMNEFYTTGFRQILTTVFTIKNELDNKRTQTEEDKLIDKVGYECIINDVNIEKPKHEVIIKCSPKSIPLYPTKTLVSNKDYLGEIYISGSIIRTAYYKDKTKAPNVIKELFNNIHMDNMPIVVHSIKCNLHGKPKALLEKLGEDPSDCGGYFIFGGNEWAVNITDYKIYNKPYIFHNLYKEEIYRCEVIFKLGDSYENSAQLLVMFLKGDRITVTIDIKPFKEIRFPFYVLFRLLGISNDKKIAEMIMLKEDAIPDDNLSSTIAHKLYCAFEAQYKGMESLKYEYGVLEIAKFISNHMTNIEIPSDENERIKLCMANLDTSFIPRDGLTSDCRYKKLERLAMLIRRIFLVEAGIIDPTDRDGLEKRMRPPGRSMGSLVKNQYNFTIRKEIMQAFDKAIVSESFSKMSLVKTLKNCLPTTTFSKKLMQNITTGGKDTDRPTSSKKITSQQFQRKGPLSVWAIAGQYNCTSNSKIKSSQRSLDMRKVDGRHERNTCNTYSPEGEHVGLIKQLCISTEITLSIPPIHIITLLKSDRDLINSDDINPVYAHKISLTLIMVNEDKICYTDKPHLTVEKYRTLRRQRHPKVHSHISIFWDIRSNEIRIYTDAGRLIRPALIVYNNGIYEKNKFNQWIGITPSHISGLQDGSITLSDLVDQGLVEYIAADEQENCYASISYYDLMINRNNPLKRYTHCCINIDIYSILSLLCPFSSSNQAVRHSYQTSQIKLAAGPYAQNWPERTDKEWGILMNRTQIPITNTFMNGYIIPSGLNVPCATAANFWNVEDSLVFNNGASHRQAFHVTKFTTYQTEIEHNESLGVPSLISLSNPKPAAFYKKIENSTGLDSSGLPRIGTIISNGEAIIGKFIKGREDGSTYQLADKSVIYEENEDGVVIRVLSDIMNKNNKRLVKIVVAIERDIAEGNKFASR
;
A
#
# COMPACT_ATOMS: atom_id res chain seq x y z
N MET A 1 29.87 -15.61 22.18
CA MET A 1 30.03 -14.16 22.01
C MET A 1 29.03 -13.74 20.94
N PRO A 2 28.16 -12.76 21.16
CA PRO A 2 27.21 -12.32 20.12
C PRO A 2 27.94 -11.47 19.09
N PRO A 3 27.63 -11.56 17.80
CA PRO A 3 28.23 -10.69 16.79
C PRO A 3 27.75 -9.25 16.96
N LYS A 4 28.71 -8.34 16.85
CA LYS A 4 28.52 -6.90 16.95
C LYS A 4 27.46 -6.41 15.95
N GLY A 5 26.50 -5.61 16.44
CA GLY A 5 25.41 -5.06 15.67
C GLY A 5 25.89 -4.25 14.45
N LYS A 6 25.37 -4.61 13.31
CA LYS A 6 25.49 -3.82 12.08
C LYS A 6 24.51 -2.66 12.13
N LYS A 7 25.01 -1.47 11.89
CA LYS A 7 24.24 -0.23 11.80
C LYS A 7 23.22 -0.30 10.66
N TYR A 8 21.96 -0.07 10.99
CA TYR A 8 20.92 0.17 9.99
C TYR A 8 21.18 1.52 9.32
N TYR A 9 21.14 1.55 8.00
CA TYR A 9 21.25 2.77 7.21
C TYR A 9 20.07 3.70 7.51
N THR A 10 20.32 4.76 8.24
CA THR A 10 19.49 5.95 8.25
C THR A 10 19.93 6.84 7.09
N SER A 11 18.99 7.40 6.36
CA SER A 11 19.20 8.23 5.16
C SER A 11 19.74 9.64 5.47
N LYS A 12 20.69 9.75 6.37
CA LYS A 12 21.36 11.01 6.67
C LYS A 12 22.85 10.71 6.73
N ASP A 13 23.54 10.96 5.74
CA ASP A 13 25.00 11.14 5.65
C ASP A 13 25.51 10.53 4.34
N HIS A 14 25.44 11.31 3.31
CA HIS A 14 26.44 11.33 2.23
C HIS A 14 26.10 12.46 1.24
N ILE A 15 26.33 13.68 1.68
CA ILE A 15 26.73 14.73 0.75
C ILE A 15 28.22 14.54 0.52
N ILE A 16 28.57 13.83 -0.52
CA ILE A 16 29.97 13.81 -0.99
C ILE A 16 30.06 14.78 -2.14
N THR A 17 30.65 15.94 -1.84
CA THR A 17 31.24 16.84 -2.81
C THR A 17 32.65 16.33 -3.08
N SER A 18 32.85 15.58 -4.14
CA SER A 18 34.10 15.52 -4.89
C SER A 18 33.88 14.75 -6.19
N THR A 19 34.15 15.43 -7.29
CA THR A 19 34.36 14.89 -8.61
C THR A 19 35.71 14.19 -8.64
N GLU A 20 35.75 12.90 -8.35
CA GLU A 20 36.85 12.04 -8.74
C GLU A 20 36.38 11.12 -9.85
N GLU A 21 37.02 11.23 -11.00
CA GLU A 21 36.94 10.26 -12.07
C GLU A 21 37.42 8.90 -11.55
N ILE A 22 36.50 7.99 -11.36
CA ILE A 22 36.81 6.62 -11.00
C ILE A 22 37.27 5.93 -12.29
N SER A 23 38.56 5.77 -12.41
CA SER A 23 39.16 4.92 -13.43
C SER A 23 38.66 3.48 -13.26
N SER A 24 38.41 2.81 -14.38
CA SER A 24 37.85 1.46 -14.55
C SER A 24 38.64 0.31 -13.88
N ASP A 25 39.71 0.60 -13.13
CA ASP A 25 40.73 -0.40 -12.76
C ASP A 25 40.71 -0.88 -11.30
N LYS A 26 39.72 -0.48 -10.49
CA LYS A 26 39.66 -0.90 -9.07
C LYS A 26 38.40 -1.68 -8.68
N LEU A 27 38.13 -2.76 -9.38
CA LEU A 27 37.29 -3.85 -8.90
C LEU A 27 38.12 -5.13 -8.85
N GLU A 28 39.02 -5.24 -7.89
CA GLU A 28 39.62 -6.52 -7.54
C GLU A 28 38.59 -7.39 -6.80
N ILE A 29 37.85 -8.18 -7.57
CA ILE A 29 37.08 -9.31 -7.04
C ILE A 29 38.09 -10.45 -6.80
N LYS A 30 38.28 -10.89 -5.56
CA LYS A 30 39.01 -12.12 -5.24
C LYS A 30 38.38 -13.29 -5.96
N LYS A 31 39.17 -14.00 -6.75
CA LYS A 31 38.78 -14.96 -7.79
C LYS A 31 39.20 -16.34 -7.39
N GLU A 32 38.26 -17.24 -7.17
CA GLU A 32 38.48 -18.69 -7.25
C GLU A 32 37.81 -19.23 -8.51
N ALA A 33 38.63 -19.76 -9.41
CA ALA A 33 38.19 -20.30 -10.69
C ALA A 33 37.71 -21.74 -10.54
N VAL A 34 36.42 -22.00 -10.72
CA VAL A 34 35.90 -23.37 -10.88
C VAL A 34 35.79 -23.69 -12.38
N GLN A 35 36.65 -24.59 -12.90
CA GLN A 35 36.51 -25.11 -14.27
C GLN A 35 35.28 -26.03 -14.34
N LEU A 36 34.34 -25.75 -15.20
CA LEU A 36 33.31 -26.68 -15.61
C LEU A 36 33.93 -27.60 -16.70
N ASP A 37 34.27 -28.80 -16.28
CA ASP A 37 34.80 -29.87 -17.13
C ASP A 37 33.67 -30.44 -18.02
N GLU A 38 33.95 -30.76 -19.29
CA GLU A 38 32.98 -31.38 -20.20
C GLU A 38 32.41 -32.67 -19.64
N SER A 39 33.16 -33.40 -18.82
CA SER A 39 32.73 -34.60 -18.12
C SER A 39 31.61 -34.29 -17.09
N LYS A 40 31.58 -33.10 -16.50
CA LYS A 40 30.55 -32.67 -15.59
C LYS A 40 29.27 -32.25 -16.32
N LEU A 41 29.42 -31.64 -17.51
CA LEU A 41 28.28 -31.33 -18.38
C LEU A 41 27.58 -32.62 -18.84
N LYS A 42 28.34 -33.67 -19.16
CA LYS A 42 27.80 -34.99 -19.52
C LYS A 42 27.01 -35.60 -18.37
N LYS A 43 27.54 -35.54 -17.13
CA LYS A 43 26.82 -36.01 -15.93
C LYS A 43 25.52 -35.22 -15.64
N ILE A 44 25.46 -33.92 -15.98
CA ILE A 44 24.26 -33.11 -15.85
C ILE A 44 23.22 -33.56 -16.88
N ILE A 45 23.63 -33.83 -18.11
CA ILE A 45 22.74 -34.32 -19.19
C ILE A 45 22.22 -35.73 -18.87
N ASP A 46 23.06 -36.58 -18.26
CA ASP A 46 22.70 -37.93 -17.88
C ASP A 46 21.76 -38.03 -16.68
N ASN A 47 21.76 -37.03 -15.78
CA ASN A 47 20.83 -36.96 -14.65
C ASN A 47 20.29 -35.53 -14.43
N PRO A 48 19.41 -35.07 -15.32
CA PRO A 48 18.92 -33.72 -15.29
C PRO A 48 18.09 -33.39 -14.02
N VAL A 49 17.29 -34.34 -13.53
CA VAL A 49 16.44 -34.17 -12.37
C VAL A 49 17.24 -33.99 -11.08
N GLY A 50 18.25 -34.83 -10.87
CA GLY A 50 19.10 -34.70 -9.68
C GLY A 50 19.95 -33.45 -9.68
N PHE A 51 20.41 -33.02 -10.85
CA PHE A 51 21.12 -31.74 -10.98
C PHE A 51 20.21 -30.56 -10.70
N GLU A 52 19.01 -30.54 -11.26
CA GLU A 52 18.06 -29.46 -11.07
C GLU A 52 17.65 -29.30 -9.58
N ILE A 53 17.39 -30.41 -8.88
CA ILE A 53 17.09 -30.41 -7.45
C ILE A 53 18.25 -29.79 -6.65
N LYS A 54 19.48 -30.15 -6.93
CA LYS A 54 20.65 -29.58 -6.24
C LYS A 54 20.74 -28.07 -6.47
N LYS A 55 20.59 -27.63 -7.72
CA LYS A 55 20.67 -26.21 -8.08
C LYS A 55 19.50 -25.41 -7.59
N GLN A 56 18.31 -25.98 -7.51
CA GLN A 56 17.16 -25.35 -6.87
C GLN A 56 17.45 -25.06 -5.39
N ASN A 57 18.04 -26.01 -4.66
CA ASN A 57 18.42 -25.82 -3.27
C ASN A 57 19.49 -24.72 -3.13
N ASP A 58 20.53 -24.72 -4.01
CA ASP A 58 21.55 -23.69 -4.01
C ASP A 58 20.95 -22.29 -4.25
N LEU A 59 20.07 -22.17 -5.24
CA LEU A 59 19.42 -20.89 -5.58
C LEU A 59 18.33 -20.48 -4.55
N ALA A 60 17.74 -21.45 -3.85
CA ALA A 60 16.83 -21.15 -2.75
C ALA A 60 17.51 -20.39 -1.61
N MET A 61 18.84 -20.48 -1.48
CA MET A 61 19.60 -19.71 -0.51
C MET A 61 19.53 -18.19 -0.76
N LEU A 62 19.30 -17.74 -1.98
CA LEU A 62 19.04 -16.33 -2.28
C LEU A 62 17.76 -15.86 -1.60
N ILE A 63 16.70 -16.64 -1.67
CA ILE A 63 15.43 -16.35 -1.01
C ILE A 63 15.56 -16.51 0.50
N HIS A 64 16.33 -17.50 0.98
CA HIS A 64 16.66 -17.63 2.40
C HIS A 64 17.32 -16.36 2.93
N SER A 65 18.34 -15.86 2.26
CA SER A 65 18.99 -14.59 2.63
C SER A 65 18.04 -13.40 2.61
N GLN A 66 17.16 -13.32 1.62
CA GLN A 66 16.12 -12.28 1.56
C GLN A 66 15.17 -12.36 2.76
N ILE A 67 14.74 -13.56 3.15
CA ILE A 67 13.89 -13.76 4.32
C ILE A 67 14.60 -13.38 5.61
N LEU A 68 15.87 -13.76 5.76
CA LEU A 68 16.65 -13.43 6.95
C LEU A 68 16.89 -11.93 7.12
N THR A 69 17.11 -11.22 6.03
CA THR A 69 17.44 -9.78 6.06
C THR A 69 16.19 -8.89 6.16
N ARG A 70 15.11 -9.26 5.52
CA ARG A 70 13.90 -8.43 5.41
C ARG A 70 12.71 -8.96 6.21
N GLY A 71 12.66 -10.26 6.48
CA GLY A 71 11.47 -10.96 6.97
C GLY A 71 10.66 -11.59 5.84
N LEU A 72 9.73 -12.45 6.19
CA LEU A 72 8.99 -13.29 5.25
C LEU A 72 8.03 -12.46 4.36
N ARG A 73 7.31 -11.48 4.90
CA ARG A 73 6.42 -10.55 4.17
C ARG A 73 6.37 -9.17 4.85
N PRO A 74 7.41 -8.37 4.74
CA PRO A 74 7.53 -7.10 5.47
C PRO A 74 6.88 -5.90 4.75
N ASP A 75 6.23 -6.09 3.59
CA ASP A 75 5.79 -5.00 2.71
C ASP A 75 4.92 -3.97 3.42
N SER A 76 3.97 -4.41 4.25
CA SER A 76 3.12 -3.52 5.05
C SER A 76 3.93 -2.73 6.08
N ILE A 77 4.88 -3.37 6.75
CA ILE A 77 5.74 -2.74 7.77
C ILE A 77 6.67 -1.71 7.12
N ILE A 78 7.33 -2.08 6.01
CA ILE A 78 8.25 -1.19 5.28
C ILE A 78 7.52 0.05 4.79
N SER A 79 6.33 -0.11 4.21
CA SER A 79 5.51 0.99 3.74
C SER A 79 5.05 1.91 4.87
N MET A 80 4.69 1.35 6.03
CA MET A 80 4.31 2.14 7.20
C MET A 80 5.52 2.84 7.83
N ASN A 81 6.71 2.22 7.79
CA ASN A 81 7.94 2.88 8.23
C ASN A 81 8.25 4.12 7.37
N GLU A 82 8.14 4.01 6.04
CA GLU A 82 8.25 5.17 5.14
C GLU A 82 7.23 6.25 5.51
N PHE A 83 5.97 5.86 5.73
CA PHE A 83 4.92 6.79 6.12
C PHE A 83 5.24 7.50 7.44
N TYR A 84 5.67 6.81 8.49
CA TYR A 84 5.97 7.41 9.79
C TYR A 84 7.23 8.29 9.78
N THR A 85 8.21 8.00 8.92
CA THR A 85 9.48 8.76 8.86
C THR A 85 9.40 9.98 7.94
N THR A 86 8.84 9.81 6.75
CA THR A 86 8.85 10.83 5.69
C THR A 86 7.46 11.27 5.27
N GLY A 87 6.55 10.32 5.03
CA GLY A 87 5.25 10.60 4.44
C GLY A 87 4.37 11.49 5.31
N PHE A 88 4.29 11.23 6.60
CA PHE A 88 3.48 12.01 7.54
C PHE A 88 4.02 13.42 7.70
N ARG A 89 5.35 13.57 7.81
CA ARG A 89 6.00 14.86 7.85
C ARG A 89 5.72 15.66 6.57
N GLN A 90 5.90 15.03 5.41
CA GLN A 90 5.62 15.66 4.12
C GLN A 90 4.17 16.15 4.02
N ILE A 91 3.19 15.34 4.44
CA ILE A 91 1.79 15.74 4.46
C ILE A 91 1.59 17.01 5.30
N LEU A 92 2.17 17.09 6.48
CA LEU A 92 1.95 18.22 7.39
C LEU A 92 2.79 19.47 7.06
N THR A 93 3.96 19.31 6.45
CA THR A 93 4.83 20.46 6.15
C THR A 93 4.59 21.06 4.76
N THR A 94 4.29 20.25 3.74
CA THR A 94 4.17 20.75 2.35
C THR A 94 2.76 21.09 1.93
N VAL A 95 1.77 20.37 2.42
CA VAL A 95 0.38 20.48 1.94
C VAL A 95 -0.45 21.45 2.80
N PHE A 96 -0.01 21.82 4.01
CA PHE A 96 -0.89 22.38 5.03
C PHE A 96 -0.40 23.66 5.71
N THR A 97 0.09 24.61 4.94
CA THR A 97 0.13 26.00 5.42
C THR A 97 -1.30 26.48 5.62
N ILE A 98 -1.68 26.80 6.86
CA ILE A 98 -2.98 27.40 7.18
C ILE A 98 -2.81 28.90 7.02
N LYS A 99 -3.49 29.48 6.04
CA LYS A 99 -3.46 30.94 5.78
C LYS A 99 -4.88 31.44 5.65
N ASN A 100 -5.16 32.55 6.32
CA ASN A 100 -6.43 33.27 6.21
C ASN A 100 -6.24 34.76 6.48
N GLU A 101 -7.12 35.61 5.93
CA GLU A 101 -7.19 37.04 6.14
C GLU A 101 -8.63 37.40 6.49
N LEU A 102 -8.81 38.18 7.56
CA LEU A 102 -10.11 38.59 8.04
C LEU A 102 -10.17 40.10 8.18
N ASP A 103 -11.32 40.68 7.84
CA ASP A 103 -11.57 42.09 8.06
C ASP A 103 -11.59 42.41 9.57
N ASN A 104 -10.91 43.44 9.94
CA ASN A 104 -10.89 43.90 11.32
C ASN A 104 -12.20 44.56 11.71
N LYS A 105 -13.05 43.88 12.47
CA LYS A 105 -14.34 44.39 12.99
C LYS A 105 -14.22 45.06 14.37
N ARG A 106 -13.00 45.29 14.86
CA ARG A 106 -12.73 45.74 16.22
C ARG A 106 -12.46 47.23 16.31
N THR A 107 -12.82 47.77 17.49
CA THR A 107 -12.64 49.17 17.82
C THR A 107 -12.14 49.36 19.26
N GLN A 108 -11.62 48.31 19.90
CA GLN A 108 -11.33 48.33 21.35
C GLN A 108 -10.06 49.07 21.72
N THR A 109 -9.04 49.13 20.84
CA THR A 109 -7.82 49.89 21.06
C THR A 109 -7.61 50.93 19.96
N GLU A 110 -6.78 51.95 20.22
CA GLU A 110 -6.40 52.94 19.19
C GLU A 110 -5.71 52.29 18.01
N GLU A 111 -4.87 51.29 18.28
CA GLU A 111 -4.20 50.47 17.24
C GLU A 111 -5.21 49.69 16.40
N ASP A 112 -6.22 49.07 17.00
CA ASP A 112 -7.23 48.28 16.30
C ASP A 112 -8.04 49.15 15.31
N LYS A 113 -8.25 50.41 15.59
CA LYS A 113 -8.95 51.33 14.70
C LYS A 113 -8.19 51.65 13.41
N LEU A 114 -6.85 51.54 13.45
CA LEU A 114 -5.97 51.81 12.31
C LEU A 114 -5.80 50.56 11.40
N ILE A 115 -6.12 49.37 11.88
CA ILE A 115 -5.98 48.11 11.16
C ILE A 115 -7.21 47.85 10.28
N ASP A 116 -7.00 47.50 9.02
CA ASP A 116 -8.06 47.15 8.06
C ASP A 116 -8.32 45.63 8.09
N LYS A 117 -7.26 44.83 7.91
CA LYS A 117 -7.30 43.37 7.88
C LYS A 117 -6.25 42.77 8.80
N VAL A 118 -6.55 41.58 9.35
CA VAL A 118 -5.59 40.78 10.09
C VAL A 118 -5.46 39.43 9.38
N GLY A 119 -4.26 39.14 8.95
CA GLY A 119 -3.91 37.85 8.37
C GLY A 119 -3.13 36.97 9.35
N TYR A 120 -3.20 35.66 9.13
CA TYR A 120 -2.34 34.70 9.82
C TYR A 120 -1.86 33.62 8.88
N GLU A 121 -0.68 33.11 9.16
CA GLU A 121 -0.09 31.97 8.47
C GLU A 121 0.53 31.03 9.50
N CYS A 122 0.05 29.80 9.57
CA CYS A 122 0.59 28.76 10.45
C CYS A 122 1.35 27.73 9.61
N ILE A 123 2.64 27.58 9.89
CA ILE A 123 3.55 26.68 9.18
C ILE A 123 4.04 25.63 10.18
N ILE A 124 3.81 24.35 9.85
CA ILE A 124 4.37 23.22 10.62
C ILE A 124 5.70 22.85 10.00
N ASN A 125 6.79 22.97 10.77
CA ASN A 125 8.15 22.70 10.30
C ASN A 125 8.61 21.29 10.64
N ASP A 126 8.16 20.75 11.78
CA ASP A 126 8.55 19.43 12.21
C ASP A 126 7.41 18.69 12.93
N VAL A 127 7.45 17.36 12.81
CA VAL A 127 6.46 16.46 13.40
C VAL A 127 7.17 15.25 13.96
N ASN A 128 6.86 14.91 15.19
CA ASN A 128 7.35 13.70 15.84
C ASN A 128 6.17 12.82 16.29
N ILE A 129 6.31 11.51 16.06
CA ILE A 129 5.38 10.49 16.57
C ILE A 129 6.15 9.70 17.63
N GLU A 130 5.65 9.69 18.84
CA GLU A 130 6.23 8.89 19.91
C GLU A 130 5.75 7.44 19.86
N LYS A 131 6.51 6.55 20.51
CA LYS A 131 6.10 5.15 20.67
C LYS A 131 4.96 5.04 21.69
N PRO A 132 4.04 4.05 21.54
CA PRO A 132 2.94 3.84 22.46
C PRO A 132 3.39 3.72 23.92
N LYS A 133 2.74 4.48 24.79
CA LYS A 133 3.01 4.53 26.22
C LYS A 133 1.73 4.29 27.02
N HIS A 134 1.88 3.88 28.25
CA HIS A 134 0.80 3.71 29.20
C HIS A 134 1.21 4.36 30.52
N GLU A 135 0.37 5.22 31.04
CA GLU A 135 0.57 5.81 32.36
C GLU A 135 0.10 4.86 33.45
N VAL A 136 0.95 4.57 34.41
CA VAL A 136 0.65 3.78 35.59
C VAL A 136 1.01 4.62 36.81
N ILE A 137 0.09 4.70 37.76
CA ILE A 137 0.32 5.39 39.01
C ILE A 137 1.15 4.45 39.92
N ILE A 138 2.43 4.78 40.12
CA ILE A 138 3.31 4.06 41.02
C ILE A 138 3.67 4.98 42.19
N LYS A 139 3.34 4.57 43.42
CA LYS A 139 3.61 5.34 44.63
C LYS A 139 3.12 6.80 44.55
N CYS A 140 1.85 6.98 44.09
CA CYS A 140 1.18 8.26 43.92
C CYS A 140 1.80 9.23 42.89
N SER A 141 2.71 8.76 42.03
CA SER A 141 3.22 9.52 40.89
C SER A 141 2.92 8.81 39.58
N PRO A 142 2.44 9.50 38.53
CA PRO A 142 2.23 8.90 37.22
C PRO A 142 3.59 8.58 36.59
N LYS A 143 3.78 7.33 36.19
CA LYS A 143 4.97 6.86 35.48
C LYS A 143 4.57 6.33 34.12
N SER A 144 5.20 6.84 33.08
CA SER A 144 5.00 6.40 31.71
C SER A 144 5.80 5.11 31.45
N ILE A 145 5.11 4.05 31.05
CA ILE A 145 5.70 2.73 30.76
C ILE A 145 5.40 2.36 29.30
N PRO A 146 6.33 1.72 28.59
CA PRO A 146 6.06 1.24 27.22
C PRO A 146 4.85 0.31 27.17
N LEU A 147 3.92 0.56 26.26
CA LEU A 147 2.77 -0.29 26.00
C LEU A 147 3.15 -1.32 24.92
N TYR A 148 2.87 -2.59 25.16
CA TYR A 148 3.16 -3.69 24.25
C TYR A 148 1.88 -4.21 23.59
N PRO A 149 1.93 -4.80 22.37
CA PRO A 149 0.78 -5.28 21.62
C PRO A 149 -0.09 -6.29 22.37
N THR A 150 0.49 -7.35 22.94
CA THR A 150 -0.28 -8.37 23.68
C THR A 150 -1.00 -7.75 24.88
N LYS A 151 -0.35 -6.86 25.62
CA LYS A 151 -0.98 -6.16 26.73
C LYS A 151 -2.11 -5.23 26.27
N THR A 152 -1.97 -4.62 25.10
CA THR A 152 -3.02 -3.80 24.47
C THR A 152 -4.25 -4.63 24.11
N LEU A 153 -4.04 -5.83 23.53
CA LEU A 153 -5.11 -6.78 23.21
C LEU A 153 -5.86 -7.24 24.49
N VAL A 154 -5.10 -7.63 25.51
CA VAL A 154 -5.68 -8.10 26.78
C VAL A 154 -6.50 -7.01 27.47
N SER A 155 -6.06 -5.75 27.40
CA SER A 155 -6.74 -4.63 28.07
C SER A 155 -7.79 -3.91 27.20
N ASN A 156 -8.12 -4.40 26.01
CA ASN A 156 -9.03 -3.77 25.05
C ASN A 156 -8.68 -2.29 24.80
N LYS A 157 -7.40 -1.96 24.77
CA LYS A 157 -6.89 -0.62 24.46
C LYS A 157 -6.63 -0.46 22.96
N ASP A 158 -6.36 0.77 22.57
CA ASP A 158 -5.91 1.11 21.24
C ASP A 158 -4.38 1.28 21.26
N TYR A 159 -3.68 0.78 20.23
CA TYR A 159 -2.23 0.89 20.12
C TYR A 159 -1.84 2.15 19.37
N LEU A 160 -1.69 3.26 20.12
CA LEU A 160 -1.52 4.61 19.59
C LEU A 160 -0.23 5.24 20.08
N GLY A 161 0.40 6.04 19.24
CA GLY A 161 1.54 6.90 19.56
C GLY A 161 1.15 8.36 19.53
N GLU A 162 1.64 9.16 20.46
CA GLU A 162 1.36 10.59 20.56
C GLU A 162 2.04 11.37 19.44
N ILE A 163 1.33 12.36 18.88
CA ILE A 163 1.83 13.24 17.81
C ILE A 163 2.18 14.59 18.41
N TYR A 164 3.41 15.03 18.19
CA TYR A 164 3.88 16.36 18.58
C TYR A 164 4.27 17.16 17.34
N ILE A 165 3.89 18.42 17.30
CA ILE A 165 4.18 19.34 16.20
C ILE A 165 5.00 20.53 16.67
N SER A 166 5.87 21.03 15.78
CA SER A 166 6.65 22.24 15.98
C SER A 166 6.61 23.10 14.71
N GLY A 167 6.63 24.43 14.90
CA GLY A 167 6.53 25.33 13.76
C GLY A 167 6.50 26.79 14.11
N SER A 168 5.92 27.61 13.24
CA SER A 168 5.77 29.05 13.44
C SER A 168 4.40 29.54 13.00
N ILE A 169 3.91 30.54 13.70
CA ILE A 169 2.71 31.27 13.33
C ILE A 169 3.12 32.71 13.03
N ILE A 170 2.74 33.20 11.87
CA ILE A 170 2.98 34.58 11.42
C ILE A 170 1.64 35.30 11.46
N ARG A 171 1.58 36.42 12.18
CA ARG A 171 0.45 37.34 12.20
C ARG A 171 0.79 38.58 11.40
N THR A 172 -0.10 39.04 10.55
CA THR A 172 0.11 40.22 9.72
C THR A 172 -1.07 41.18 9.91
N ALA A 173 -0.82 42.40 10.35
CA ALA A 173 -1.81 43.47 10.39
C ALA A 173 -1.62 44.39 9.19
N TYR A 174 -2.67 44.54 8.40
CA TYR A 174 -2.72 45.48 7.26
C TYR A 174 -3.43 46.74 7.70
N TYR A 175 -2.75 47.88 7.55
CA TYR A 175 -3.31 49.18 7.94
C TYR A 175 -4.23 49.75 6.87
N LYS A 176 -5.22 50.54 7.29
CA LYS A 176 -6.11 51.30 6.39
C LYS A 176 -5.33 52.29 5.52
N ASP A 177 -4.26 52.83 6.07
CA ASP A 177 -3.29 53.61 5.34
C ASP A 177 -2.34 52.71 4.55
N LYS A 178 -2.56 52.58 3.25
CA LYS A 178 -1.77 51.72 2.34
C LYS A 178 -0.30 52.13 2.21
N THR A 179 0.10 53.29 2.73
CA THR A 179 1.50 53.75 2.73
C THR A 179 2.31 53.12 3.87
N LYS A 180 1.66 52.61 4.90
CA LYS A 180 2.31 51.94 6.03
C LYS A 180 2.59 50.48 5.72
N ALA A 181 3.81 50.06 6.02
CA ALA A 181 4.19 48.64 5.89
C ALA A 181 3.36 47.76 6.87
N PRO A 182 2.92 46.57 6.47
CA PRO A 182 2.17 45.69 7.34
C PRO A 182 3.02 45.32 8.56
N ASN A 183 2.38 45.26 9.74
CA ASN A 183 3.03 44.80 10.96
C ASN A 183 3.00 43.27 11.01
N VAL A 184 4.19 42.66 11.01
CA VAL A 184 4.37 41.19 10.98
C VAL A 184 4.96 40.71 12.30
N ILE A 185 4.24 39.88 13.02
CA ILE A 185 4.70 39.24 14.26
C ILE A 185 4.81 37.71 14.04
N LYS A 186 6.01 37.17 14.30
CA LYS A 186 6.28 35.74 14.19
C LYS A 186 6.40 35.12 15.59
N GLU A 187 5.59 34.12 15.87
CA GLU A 187 5.62 33.30 17.08
C GLU A 187 6.08 31.88 16.75
N LEU A 188 7.02 31.36 17.54
CA LEU A 188 7.49 29.98 17.39
C LEU A 188 6.78 29.09 18.40
N PHE A 189 6.42 27.88 18.00
CA PHE A 189 5.90 26.86 18.90
C PHE A 189 6.70 25.56 18.75
N ASN A 190 6.95 24.92 19.87
CA ASN A 190 7.72 23.69 19.91
C ASN A 190 6.96 22.63 20.72
N ASN A 191 6.95 21.41 20.20
CA ASN A 191 6.50 20.20 20.88
C ASN A 191 5.08 20.30 21.47
N ILE A 192 4.11 20.81 20.67
CA ILE A 192 2.70 20.85 21.04
C ILE A 192 2.07 19.50 20.71
N HIS A 193 1.41 18.88 21.69
CA HIS A 193 0.64 17.65 21.46
C HIS A 193 -0.58 17.94 20.58
N MET A 194 -0.71 17.23 19.47
CA MET A 194 -1.78 17.40 18.48
C MET A 194 -2.93 16.40 18.69
N ASP A 195 -2.62 15.11 18.64
CA ASP A 195 -3.52 13.97 18.80
C ASP A 195 -2.66 12.67 18.76
N ASN A 196 -3.28 11.52 18.56
CA ASN A 196 -2.61 10.24 18.53
C ASN A 196 -2.62 9.62 17.12
N MET A 197 -1.57 8.85 16.78
CA MET A 197 -1.43 8.11 15.54
C MET A 197 -1.56 6.61 15.79
N PRO A 198 -2.38 5.88 15.02
CA PRO A 198 -2.37 4.42 15.04
C PRO A 198 -1.01 3.86 14.64
N ILE A 199 -0.46 2.95 15.45
CA ILE A 199 0.85 2.33 15.23
C ILE A 199 0.69 0.87 14.79
N VAL A 200 1.39 0.54 13.70
CA VAL A 200 1.46 -0.83 13.18
C VAL A 200 2.44 -1.67 14.00
N VAL A 201 2.05 -2.89 14.32
CA VAL A 201 2.91 -3.84 15.05
C VAL A 201 4.16 -4.17 14.24
N HIS A 202 5.30 -4.23 14.89
CA HIS A 202 6.67 -4.39 14.35
C HIS A 202 7.20 -3.21 13.50
N SER A 203 6.45 -2.11 13.33
CA SER A 203 6.97 -0.91 12.67
C SER A 203 8.02 -0.20 13.52
N ILE A 204 8.76 0.75 12.92
CA ILE A 204 9.80 1.55 13.60
C ILE A 204 9.28 2.31 14.84
N LYS A 205 8.00 2.65 14.85
CA LYS A 205 7.32 3.31 15.98
C LYS A 205 6.72 2.31 16.98
N CYS A 206 6.77 1.02 16.70
CA CYS A 206 6.35 -0.05 17.63
C CYS A 206 7.40 -0.30 18.71
N ASN A 207 6.95 -0.64 19.92
CA ASN A 207 7.85 -0.98 21.03
C ASN A 207 8.57 -2.33 20.83
N LEU A 208 8.14 -3.15 19.88
CA LEU A 208 8.77 -4.43 19.54
C LEU A 208 9.90 -4.29 18.52
N HIS A 209 9.98 -3.15 17.82
CA HIS A 209 10.94 -2.96 16.73
C HIS A 209 12.38 -3.21 17.16
N GLY A 210 13.08 -4.07 16.43
CA GLY A 210 14.48 -4.40 16.65
C GLY A 210 14.78 -5.27 17.89
N LYS A 211 13.75 -5.79 18.58
CA LYS A 211 13.95 -6.68 19.73
C LYS A 211 14.27 -8.11 19.28
N PRO A 212 15.24 -8.78 19.91
CA PRO A 212 15.54 -10.18 19.61
C PRO A 212 14.43 -11.12 20.11
N LYS A 213 14.27 -12.29 19.46
CA LYS A 213 13.22 -13.28 19.77
C LYS A 213 13.15 -13.64 21.26
N ALA A 214 14.29 -13.93 21.88
CA ALA A 214 14.35 -14.27 23.31
C ALA A 214 13.82 -13.16 24.25
N LEU A 215 13.90 -11.89 23.81
CA LEU A 215 13.32 -10.78 24.58
C LEU A 215 11.81 -10.67 24.33
N LEU A 216 11.33 -10.96 23.10
CA LEU A 216 9.91 -11.00 22.81
C LEU A 216 9.20 -12.05 23.66
N GLU A 217 9.75 -13.26 23.76
CA GLU A 217 9.22 -14.33 24.62
C GLU A 217 9.11 -13.89 26.10
N LYS A 218 10.16 -13.24 26.64
CA LYS A 218 10.14 -12.72 28.01
C LYS A 218 9.11 -11.61 28.24
N LEU A 219 8.72 -10.89 27.18
CA LEU A 219 7.69 -9.86 27.23
C LEU A 219 6.28 -10.42 27.02
N GLY A 220 6.13 -11.74 26.78
CA GLY A 220 4.86 -12.39 26.47
C GLY A 220 4.36 -12.11 25.06
N GLU A 221 5.26 -11.70 24.15
CA GLU A 221 4.95 -11.44 22.74
C GLU A 221 5.32 -12.65 21.87
N ASP A 222 4.64 -12.81 20.74
CA ASP A 222 4.91 -13.91 19.80
C ASP A 222 6.16 -13.60 18.95
N PRO A 223 7.25 -14.40 19.07
CA PRO A 223 8.46 -14.17 18.27
C PRO A 223 8.32 -14.55 16.80
N SER A 224 7.24 -15.24 16.40
CA SER A 224 6.92 -15.63 15.02
C SER A 224 5.87 -14.74 14.37
N ASP A 225 5.40 -13.71 15.08
CA ASP A 225 4.36 -12.83 14.54
C ASP A 225 4.82 -12.08 13.30
N CYS A 226 3.95 -12.05 12.26
CA CYS A 226 4.27 -11.34 11.02
C CYS A 226 4.22 -9.82 11.16
N GLY A 227 3.53 -9.27 12.17
CA GLY A 227 3.25 -7.85 12.29
C GLY A 227 2.40 -7.28 11.14
N GLY A 228 2.51 -5.98 10.89
CA GLY A 228 1.85 -5.34 9.76
C GLY A 228 0.36 -5.01 9.97
N TYR A 229 -0.15 -5.11 11.20
CA TYR A 229 -1.54 -4.84 11.57
C TYR A 229 -1.64 -3.80 12.69
N PHE A 230 -2.83 -3.21 12.82
CA PHE A 230 -3.21 -2.28 13.89
C PHE A 230 -3.99 -2.98 14.99
N ILE A 231 -4.00 -2.41 16.19
CA ILE A 231 -4.81 -2.91 17.32
C ILE A 231 -5.76 -1.81 17.78
N PHE A 232 -7.06 -2.07 17.69
CA PHE A 232 -8.13 -1.17 18.14
C PHE A 232 -9.16 -1.91 18.99
N GLY A 233 -9.37 -1.43 20.22
CA GLY A 233 -10.35 -2.01 21.15
C GLY A 233 -10.12 -3.50 21.43
N GLY A 234 -8.86 -3.95 21.39
CA GLY A 234 -8.51 -5.35 21.59
C GLY A 234 -8.70 -6.25 20.36
N ASN A 235 -8.94 -5.69 19.18
CA ASN A 235 -9.00 -6.42 17.92
C ASN A 235 -7.86 -6.02 16.97
N GLU A 236 -7.37 -6.98 16.20
CA GLU A 236 -6.34 -6.80 15.20
C GLU A 236 -6.95 -6.45 13.85
N TRP A 237 -6.42 -5.43 13.16
CA TRP A 237 -6.93 -4.93 11.87
C TRP A 237 -5.82 -4.78 10.85
N ALA A 238 -5.97 -5.41 9.69
CA ALA A 238 -5.07 -5.25 8.57
C ALA A 238 -5.68 -4.35 7.49
N VAL A 239 -4.87 -3.45 6.94
CA VAL A 239 -5.19 -2.70 5.73
C VAL A 239 -4.63 -3.48 4.55
N ASN A 240 -5.50 -3.88 3.63
CA ASN A 240 -5.12 -4.69 2.49
C ASN A 240 -4.30 -3.89 1.48
N ILE A 241 -3.32 -4.53 0.88
CA ILE A 241 -2.64 -4.01 -0.31
C ILE A 241 -3.66 -4.01 -1.45
N THR A 242 -3.72 -2.93 -2.21
CA THR A 242 -4.60 -2.80 -3.37
C THR A 242 -3.81 -2.36 -4.60
N ASP A 243 -4.28 -2.72 -5.77
CA ASP A 243 -3.72 -2.20 -7.01
C ASP A 243 -4.34 -0.85 -7.42
N TYR A 244 -3.63 -0.06 -8.22
CA TYR A 244 -4.14 1.17 -8.82
C TYR A 244 -3.46 1.43 -10.16
N LYS A 245 -4.09 2.23 -11.03
CA LYS A 245 -3.51 2.62 -12.33
C LYS A 245 -2.28 3.52 -12.14
N ILE A 246 -1.29 3.35 -12.99
CA ILE A 246 -0.11 4.21 -13.01
C ILE A 246 -0.54 5.65 -13.26
N TYR A 247 -0.07 6.58 -12.42
CA TYR A 247 -0.32 8.00 -12.63
C TYR A 247 0.40 8.51 -13.87
N ASN A 248 -0.21 9.49 -14.52
CA ASN A 248 0.32 10.20 -15.69
C ASN A 248 0.46 9.33 -16.97
N LYS A 249 0.15 8.03 -16.89
CA LYS A 249 0.18 7.13 -18.05
C LYS A 249 -1.17 7.14 -18.77
N PRO A 250 -1.20 7.28 -20.09
CA PRO A 250 -2.42 7.15 -20.88
C PRO A 250 -2.84 5.68 -21.02
N TYR A 251 -4.10 5.40 -20.73
CA TYR A 251 -4.75 4.11 -20.95
C TYR A 251 -5.77 4.27 -22.07
N ILE A 252 -5.56 3.59 -23.20
CA ILE A 252 -6.41 3.68 -24.37
C ILE A 252 -7.08 2.31 -24.58
N PHE A 253 -8.39 2.27 -24.52
CA PHE A 253 -9.17 1.04 -24.68
C PHE A 253 -10.35 1.22 -25.63
N HIS A 254 -10.72 0.10 -26.26
CA HIS A 254 -11.77 0.03 -27.23
C HIS A 254 -13.14 -0.17 -26.59
N ASN A 255 -14.12 0.56 -27.08
CA ASN A 255 -15.58 0.38 -26.93
C ASN A 255 -16.11 -0.12 -25.58
N LEU A 256 -16.56 0.80 -24.75
CA LEU A 256 -17.30 0.50 -23.52
C LEU A 256 -18.78 0.93 -23.58
N TYR A 257 -19.09 1.88 -24.43
CA TYR A 257 -20.44 2.46 -24.57
C TYR A 257 -20.82 2.56 -26.03
N LYS A 258 -22.12 2.55 -26.29
CA LYS A 258 -22.66 2.52 -27.67
C LYS A 258 -22.19 3.65 -28.58
N GLU A 259 -21.78 4.79 -28.03
CA GLU A 259 -21.33 5.97 -28.78
C GLU A 259 -19.81 6.13 -28.84
N GLU A 260 -19.06 5.50 -27.92
CA GLU A 260 -17.61 5.63 -27.86
C GLU A 260 -16.90 4.55 -28.67
N ILE A 261 -15.95 4.92 -29.51
CA ILE A 261 -15.08 4.00 -30.23
C ILE A 261 -13.82 3.72 -29.41
N TYR A 262 -13.12 4.78 -29.02
CA TYR A 262 -11.95 4.71 -28.18
C TYR A 262 -12.05 5.69 -27.01
N ARG A 263 -11.51 5.30 -25.88
CA ARG A 263 -11.36 6.15 -24.69
C ARG A 263 -9.92 6.13 -24.23
N CYS A 264 -9.32 7.31 -24.10
CA CYS A 264 -8.06 7.52 -23.41
C CYS A 264 -8.33 8.08 -22.02
N GLU A 265 -7.90 7.38 -20.99
CA GLU A 265 -8.05 7.76 -19.59
C GLU A 265 -6.67 7.99 -18.98
N VAL A 266 -6.46 9.16 -18.38
CA VAL A 266 -5.22 9.51 -17.67
C VAL A 266 -5.56 10.07 -16.31
N ILE A 267 -4.86 9.61 -15.28
CA ILE A 267 -4.93 10.17 -13.93
C ILE A 267 -3.65 10.96 -13.69
N PHE A 268 -3.74 12.29 -13.79
CA PHE A 268 -2.60 13.16 -13.54
C PHE A 268 -2.38 13.38 -12.06
N LYS A 269 -1.11 13.33 -11.65
CA LYS A 269 -0.66 13.60 -10.30
C LYS A 269 0.69 14.29 -10.33
N LEU A 270 0.87 15.31 -9.50
CA LEU A 270 2.13 16.04 -9.38
C LEU A 270 3.10 15.22 -8.51
N GLY A 271 4.09 14.59 -9.12
CA GLY A 271 5.08 13.77 -8.42
C GLY A 271 4.46 12.62 -7.60
N ASP A 272 5.20 12.15 -6.63
CA ASP A 272 4.78 11.13 -5.64
C ASP A 272 4.13 11.75 -4.38
N SER A 273 3.77 13.03 -4.44
CA SER A 273 3.12 13.75 -3.34
C SER A 273 1.75 13.16 -3.01
N TYR A 274 1.28 13.43 -1.81
CA TYR A 274 -0.09 13.10 -1.41
C TYR A 274 -1.12 14.11 -1.92
N GLU A 275 -0.79 14.88 -2.95
CA GLU A 275 -1.68 15.86 -3.56
C GLU A 275 -2.85 15.21 -4.31
N ASN A 276 -3.85 16.02 -4.63
CA ASN A 276 -5.03 15.53 -5.35
C ASN A 276 -4.65 15.11 -6.77
N SER A 277 -5.26 14.04 -7.23
CA SER A 277 -5.14 13.59 -8.61
C SER A 277 -6.26 14.17 -9.47
N ALA A 278 -5.93 14.50 -10.71
CA ALA A 278 -6.86 14.97 -11.74
C ALA A 278 -7.09 13.88 -12.79
N GLN A 279 -8.33 13.51 -13.06
CA GLN A 279 -8.63 12.58 -14.13
C GLN A 279 -9.00 13.35 -15.41
N LEU A 280 -8.35 13.01 -16.51
CA LEU A 280 -8.65 13.49 -17.84
C LEU A 280 -9.14 12.33 -18.70
N LEU A 281 -10.27 12.51 -19.38
CA LEU A 281 -10.80 11.56 -20.34
C LEU A 281 -10.81 12.21 -21.71
N VAL A 282 -10.14 11.59 -22.68
CA VAL A 282 -10.24 11.95 -24.09
C VAL A 282 -11.00 10.83 -24.78
N MET A 283 -12.11 11.16 -25.43
CA MET A 283 -13.01 10.19 -26.03
C MET A 283 -13.13 10.45 -27.52
N PHE A 284 -12.93 9.40 -28.31
CA PHE A 284 -13.23 9.39 -29.73
C PHE A 284 -14.58 8.73 -29.91
N LEU A 285 -15.57 9.50 -30.41
CA LEU A 285 -16.96 9.11 -30.52
C LEU A 285 -17.31 8.76 -31.97
N LYS A 286 -18.40 8.05 -32.17
CA LYS A 286 -18.98 7.80 -33.48
C LYS A 286 -19.27 9.13 -34.21
N GLY A 287 -19.01 9.18 -35.51
CA GLY A 287 -19.09 10.41 -36.30
C GLY A 287 -17.89 11.33 -36.09
N ASP A 288 -16.73 10.75 -35.85
CA ASP A 288 -15.42 11.40 -35.81
C ASP A 288 -15.30 12.56 -34.80
N ARG A 289 -16.07 12.54 -33.72
CA ARG A 289 -16.05 13.57 -32.67
C ARG A 289 -15.03 13.24 -31.58
N ILE A 290 -14.16 14.20 -31.26
CA ILE A 290 -13.18 14.08 -30.16
C ILE A 290 -13.59 15.03 -29.04
N THR A 291 -13.88 14.47 -27.88
CA THR A 291 -14.27 15.24 -26.70
C THR A 291 -13.30 14.98 -25.53
N VAL A 292 -13.10 16.03 -24.73
CA VAL A 292 -12.24 15.99 -23.54
C VAL A 292 -13.08 16.29 -22.31
N THR A 293 -13.02 15.44 -21.32
CA THR A 293 -13.71 15.62 -20.04
C THR A 293 -12.68 15.69 -18.90
N ILE A 294 -12.81 16.71 -18.07
CA ILE A 294 -11.98 16.91 -16.87
C ILE A 294 -12.83 16.51 -15.67
N ASP A 295 -12.48 15.42 -14.99
CA ASP A 295 -13.24 14.93 -13.82
C ASP A 295 -12.76 15.57 -12.51
N ILE A 296 -12.78 16.90 -12.47
CA ILE A 296 -12.50 17.70 -11.28
C ILE A 296 -13.48 18.87 -11.18
N LYS A 297 -13.92 19.18 -9.98
CA LYS A 297 -14.68 20.40 -9.73
C LYS A 297 -13.82 21.63 -10.08
N PRO A 298 -14.35 22.64 -10.74
CA PRO A 298 -15.76 22.85 -11.09
C PRO A 298 -16.20 22.22 -12.42
N PHE A 299 -15.33 21.54 -13.19
CA PHE A 299 -15.58 21.08 -14.56
C PHE A 299 -16.15 19.66 -14.63
N LYS A 300 -16.52 19.07 -13.52
CA LYS A 300 -17.02 17.70 -13.48
C LYS A 300 -18.20 17.53 -14.42
N GLU A 301 -18.12 16.47 -15.27
CA GLU A 301 -19.16 16.07 -16.24
C GLU A 301 -19.29 16.96 -17.49
N ILE A 302 -18.50 18.04 -17.63
CA ILE A 302 -18.49 18.85 -18.84
C ILE A 302 -17.64 18.16 -19.90
N ARG A 303 -18.22 17.97 -21.09
CA ARG A 303 -17.52 17.44 -22.27
C ARG A 303 -17.16 18.59 -23.19
N PHE A 304 -15.87 18.87 -23.28
CA PHE A 304 -15.33 19.92 -24.15
C PHE A 304 -14.97 19.32 -25.51
N PRO A 305 -15.35 19.95 -26.66
CA PRO A 305 -14.68 19.68 -27.91
C PRO A 305 -13.18 19.93 -27.78
N PHE A 306 -12.33 19.05 -28.33
CA PHE A 306 -10.87 19.13 -28.09
C PHE A 306 -10.26 20.47 -28.48
N TYR A 307 -10.66 21.06 -29.63
CA TYR A 307 -10.14 22.34 -30.13
C TYR A 307 -10.46 23.52 -29.20
N VAL A 308 -11.57 23.46 -28.44
CA VAL A 308 -11.98 24.52 -27.51
C VAL A 308 -10.91 24.73 -26.44
N LEU A 309 -10.34 23.64 -25.91
CA LEU A 309 -9.27 23.73 -24.91
C LEU A 309 -7.97 24.31 -25.52
N PHE A 310 -7.63 23.96 -26.75
CA PHE A 310 -6.48 24.53 -27.44
C PHE A 310 -6.62 26.05 -27.62
N ARG A 311 -7.76 26.49 -28.09
CA ARG A 311 -8.06 27.92 -28.30
C ARG A 311 -8.09 28.70 -26.99
N LEU A 312 -8.73 28.14 -25.96
CA LEU A 312 -8.82 28.77 -24.64
C LEU A 312 -7.44 28.97 -24.00
N LEU A 313 -6.52 28.04 -24.20
CA LEU A 313 -5.19 28.07 -23.60
C LEU A 313 -4.13 28.73 -24.51
N GLY A 314 -4.53 29.32 -25.65
CA GLY A 314 -3.69 30.23 -26.42
C GLY A 314 -3.33 29.81 -27.84
N ILE A 315 -3.83 28.70 -28.39
CA ILE A 315 -3.62 28.32 -29.80
C ILE A 315 -4.93 28.41 -30.55
N SER A 316 -5.13 29.50 -31.27
CA SER A 316 -6.34 29.81 -32.02
C SER A 316 -6.38 29.19 -33.43
N ASN A 317 -5.24 28.86 -34.03
CA ASN A 317 -5.14 28.40 -35.40
C ASN A 317 -5.24 26.86 -35.48
N ASP A 318 -6.24 26.35 -36.21
CA ASP A 318 -6.48 24.91 -36.38
C ASP A 318 -5.32 24.19 -37.08
N LYS A 319 -4.61 24.89 -38.02
CA LYS A 319 -3.42 24.34 -38.62
C LYS A 319 -2.35 24.02 -37.59
N LYS A 320 -2.10 24.93 -36.65
CA LYS A 320 -1.14 24.71 -35.56
C LYS A 320 -1.58 23.60 -34.61
N ILE A 321 -2.87 23.48 -34.34
CA ILE A 321 -3.42 22.35 -33.55
C ILE A 321 -3.15 21.02 -34.28
N ALA A 322 -3.41 20.97 -35.59
CA ALA A 322 -3.15 19.79 -36.40
C ALA A 322 -1.65 19.45 -36.46
N GLU A 323 -0.78 20.42 -36.66
CA GLU A 323 0.70 20.25 -36.62
C GLU A 323 1.19 19.64 -35.31
N MET A 324 0.66 20.11 -34.18
CA MET A 324 0.99 19.54 -32.87
C MET A 324 0.52 18.09 -32.70
N ILE A 325 -0.67 17.76 -33.17
CA ILE A 325 -1.23 16.40 -33.06
C ILE A 325 -0.52 15.45 -34.02
N MET A 326 -0.25 15.88 -35.26
CA MET A 326 0.42 15.08 -36.28
C MET A 326 1.93 14.96 -36.05
N LEU A 327 2.53 15.86 -35.29
CA LEU A 327 3.99 16.04 -35.15
C LEU A 327 4.66 16.27 -36.54
N LYS A 328 4.06 17.11 -37.36
CA LYS A 328 4.50 17.41 -38.71
C LYS A 328 4.35 18.89 -39.00
N GLU A 329 5.35 19.44 -39.66
CA GLU A 329 5.31 20.83 -40.17
C GLU A 329 4.29 20.89 -41.30
N ASP A 330 3.57 22.01 -41.38
CA ASP A 330 2.57 22.28 -42.40
C ASP A 330 1.37 21.32 -42.44
N ALA A 331 1.31 20.36 -41.55
CA ALA A 331 0.27 19.30 -41.44
C ALA A 331 0.02 18.56 -42.78
N ILE A 332 1.03 18.51 -43.68
CA ILE A 332 0.95 17.83 -44.97
C ILE A 332 1.29 16.34 -44.77
N PRO A 333 0.42 15.42 -45.17
CA PRO A 333 0.69 14.01 -45.07
C PRO A 333 1.69 13.55 -46.14
N ASP A 334 2.77 12.84 -45.70
CA ASP A 334 3.77 12.24 -46.59
C ASP A 334 3.61 10.72 -46.71
N ASP A 335 2.85 10.10 -45.82
CA ASP A 335 2.62 8.67 -45.80
C ASP A 335 1.13 8.33 -45.56
N ASN A 336 0.76 7.05 -45.74
CA ASN A 336 -0.61 6.60 -45.58
C ASN A 336 -1.14 6.81 -44.16
N LEU A 337 -0.28 6.72 -43.13
CA LEU A 337 -0.66 6.91 -41.75
C LEU A 337 -0.96 8.39 -41.46
N SER A 338 -0.05 9.29 -41.87
CA SER A 338 -0.25 10.73 -41.69
C SER A 338 -1.46 11.21 -42.48
N SER A 339 -1.72 10.68 -43.68
CA SER A 339 -2.93 10.98 -44.45
C SER A 339 -4.19 10.54 -43.73
N THR A 340 -4.21 9.38 -43.11
CA THR A 340 -5.33 8.87 -42.35
C THR A 340 -5.61 9.73 -41.11
N ILE A 341 -4.58 10.11 -40.36
CA ILE A 341 -4.70 10.98 -39.18
C ILE A 341 -5.20 12.37 -39.60
N ALA A 342 -4.63 12.95 -40.66
CA ALA A 342 -5.06 14.25 -41.19
C ALA A 342 -6.54 14.26 -41.60
N HIS A 343 -6.96 13.25 -42.34
CA HIS A 343 -8.38 13.08 -42.75
C HIS A 343 -9.30 13.01 -41.52
N LYS A 344 -8.97 12.20 -40.53
CA LYS A 344 -9.78 12.06 -39.32
C LYS A 344 -9.80 13.32 -38.46
N LEU A 345 -8.70 14.03 -38.37
CA LEU A 345 -8.66 15.35 -37.71
C LEU A 345 -9.57 16.34 -38.44
N TYR A 346 -9.50 16.38 -39.78
CA TYR A 346 -10.38 17.22 -40.57
C TYR A 346 -11.86 16.86 -40.30
N CYS A 347 -12.21 15.59 -40.37
CA CYS A 347 -13.56 15.13 -40.06
C CYS A 347 -13.98 15.49 -38.62
N ALA A 348 -13.08 15.40 -37.66
CA ALA A 348 -13.33 15.76 -36.26
C ALA A 348 -13.59 17.25 -36.08
N PHE A 349 -12.84 18.13 -36.76
CA PHE A 349 -13.12 19.55 -36.77
C PHE A 349 -14.47 19.84 -37.39
N GLU A 350 -14.73 19.29 -38.60
CA GLU A 350 -16.00 19.52 -39.34
C GLU A 350 -17.22 19.01 -38.57
N ALA A 351 -17.15 17.79 -38.00
CA ALA A 351 -18.23 17.20 -37.24
C ALA A 351 -18.59 18.00 -35.98
N GLN A 352 -17.61 18.60 -35.35
CA GLN A 352 -17.80 19.40 -34.13
C GLN A 352 -18.26 20.81 -34.41
N TYR A 353 -17.87 21.41 -35.55
CA TYR A 353 -18.37 22.71 -35.97
C TYR A 353 -19.84 22.69 -36.34
N LYS A 354 -20.33 21.61 -36.99
CA LYS A 354 -21.76 21.44 -37.30
C LYS A 354 -22.64 21.35 -36.03
N GLY A 355 -22.11 20.95 -34.92
CA GLY A 355 -22.82 20.82 -33.63
C GLY A 355 -22.77 22.06 -32.71
N MET A 356 -21.93 23.01 -32.99
CA MET A 356 -21.72 24.21 -32.15
C MET A 356 -21.55 25.47 -33.03
N GLU A 357 -22.64 25.85 -33.74
CA GLU A 357 -22.63 27.03 -34.58
C GLU A 357 -22.32 28.34 -33.84
N SER A 358 -22.58 28.37 -32.55
CA SER A 358 -22.25 29.50 -31.64
C SER A 358 -20.73 29.64 -31.27
N LEU A 359 -19.92 28.64 -31.62
CA LEU A 359 -18.48 28.64 -31.30
C LEU A 359 -17.60 28.55 -32.57
N LYS A 360 -18.11 29.14 -33.71
CA LYS A 360 -17.38 29.20 -34.97
C LYS A 360 -16.11 30.07 -34.88
N TYR A 361 -15.27 29.95 -35.86
CA TYR A 361 -13.91 30.46 -36.10
C TYR A 361 -13.53 31.87 -35.54
N GLU A 362 -14.52 32.72 -35.23
CA GLU A 362 -14.33 34.13 -34.93
C GLU A 362 -14.40 34.48 -33.44
N TYR A 363 -14.71 33.48 -32.58
CA TYR A 363 -14.86 33.74 -31.15
C TYR A 363 -13.50 33.77 -30.43
N GLY A 364 -13.22 34.89 -29.82
CA GLY A 364 -12.00 35.09 -29.02
C GLY A 364 -11.96 34.24 -27.74
N VAL A 365 -10.76 34.11 -27.17
CA VAL A 365 -10.53 33.40 -25.90
C VAL A 365 -11.52 33.82 -24.80
N LEU A 366 -11.93 35.09 -24.81
CA LEU A 366 -12.85 35.63 -23.82
C LEU A 366 -14.24 35.04 -23.90
N GLU A 367 -14.81 34.82 -25.09
CA GLU A 367 -16.15 34.26 -25.26
C GLU A 367 -16.22 32.77 -24.97
N ILE A 368 -15.16 32.02 -25.32
CA ILE A 368 -15.01 30.63 -24.94
C ILE A 368 -14.93 30.51 -23.41
N ALA A 369 -14.18 31.38 -22.75
CA ALA A 369 -14.08 31.43 -21.30
C ALA A 369 -15.42 31.79 -20.62
N LYS A 370 -16.21 32.70 -21.22
CA LYS A 370 -17.57 33.01 -20.79
C LYS A 370 -18.48 31.76 -20.87
N PHE A 371 -18.47 31.07 -22.02
CA PHE A 371 -19.26 29.85 -22.20
C PHE A 371 -18.91 28.80 -21.14
N ILE A 372 -17.64 28.53 -20.92
CA ILE A 372 -17.18 27.53 -19.95
C ILE A 372 -17.49 27.93 -18.52
N SER A 373 -17.31 29.22 -18.16
CA SER A 373 -17.60 29.74 -16.84
C SER A 373 -19.06 29.60 -16.43
N ASN A 374 -19.99 29.69 -17.39
CA ASN A 374 -21.42 29.50 -17.13
C ASN A 374 -21.79 28.04 -16.83
N HIS A 375 -20.93 27.08 -17.18
CA HIS A 375 -21.14 25.64 -16.92
C HIS A 375 -20.39 25.14 -15.68
N MET A 376 -19.74 26.03 -14.92
CA MET A 376 -19.07 25.65 -13.66
C MET A 376 -20.13 25.25 -12.61
N THR A 377 -19.84 24.20 -11.85
CA THR A 377 -20.75 23.65 -10.81
C THR A 377 -20.07 23.60 -9.44
N ASN A 378 -20.88 23.73 -8.36
CA ASN A 378 -20.45 23.49 -6.98
C ASN A 378 -19.38 24.45 -6.39
N ILE A 379 -19.30 25.67 -6.89
CA ILE A 379 -18.52 26.76 -6.29
C ILE A 379 -19.44 27.97 -6.12
N GLU A 380 -19.22 28.83 -5.15
CA GLU A 380 -19.80 30.16 -5.11
C GLU A 380 -19.30 30.95 -6.33
N ILE A 381 -20.12 31.02 -7.35
CA ILE A 381 -19.78 31.65 -8.62
C ILE A 381 -19.99 33.16 -8.47
N PRO A 382 -18.95 33.98 -8.70
CA PRO A 382 -19.11 35.43 -8.64
C PRO A 382 -20.20 35.92 -9.62
N SER A 383 -20.94 36.93 -9.19
CA SER A 383 -21.96 37.61 -10.04
C SER A 383 -21.33 38.39 -11.17
N ASP A 384 -20.12 38.94 -10.95
CA ASP A 384 -19.38 39.66 -11.97
C ASP A 384 -18.78 38.71 -12.99
N GLU A 385 -19.03 38.99 -14.27
CA GLU A 385 -18.57 38.12 -15.40
C GLU A 385 -17.05 38.08 -15.52
N ASN A 386 -16.37 39.19 -15.28
CA ASN A 386 -14.91 39.26 -15.38
C ASN A 386 -14.22 38.46 -14.26
N GLU A 387 -14.75 38.48 -13.05
CA GLU A 387 -14.27 37.69 -11.94
C GLU A 387 -14.51 36.19 -12.17
N ARG A 388 -15.65 35.87 -12.76
CA ARG A 388 -16.02 34.51 -13.14
C ARG A 388 -15.05 33.92 -14.18
N ILE A 389 -14.69 34.69 -15.19
CA ILE A 389 -13.71 34.32 -16.21
C ILE A 389 -12.32 34.09 -15.59
N LYS A 390 -11.88 35.05 -14.72
CA LYS A 390 -10.61 34.90 -13.99
C LYS A 390 -10.58 33.63 -13.14
N LEU A 391 -11.67 33.37 -12.43
CA LEU A 391 -11.80 32.14 -11.62
C LEU A 391 -11.79 30.87 -12.49
N CYS A 392 -12.47 30.89 -13.64
CA CYS A 392 -12.46 29.78 -14.61
C CYS A 392 -11.05 29.49 -15.12
N MET A 393 -10.30 30.50 -15.53
CA MET A 393 -8.94 30.36 -16.05
C MET A 393 -7.98 29.88 -14.94
N ALA A 394 -8.08 30.41 -13.75
CA ALA A 394 -7.27 29.95 -12.59
C ALA A 394 -7.55 28.48 -12.24
N ASN A 395 -8.83 28.07 -12.29
CA ASN A 395 -9.19 26.67 -12.07
C ASN A 395 -8.71 25.75 -13.19
N LEU A 396 -8.72 26.19 -14.46
CA LEU A 396 -8.10 25.43 -15.56
C LEU A 396 -6.59 25.32 -15.39
N ASP A 397 -5.91 26.40 -15.06
CA ASP A 397 -4.46 26.38 -14.85
C ASP A 397 -4.05 25.42 -13.75
N THR A 398 -4.86 25.30 -12.68
CA THR A 398 -4.57 24.41 -11.54
C THR A 398 -5.07 22.98 -11.73
N SER A 399 -6.18 22.77 -12.45
CA SER A 399 -6.85 21.48 -12.53
C SER A 399 -6.60 20.71 -13.82
N PHE A 400 -6.38 21.41 -14.94
CA PHE A 400 -6.10 20.77 -16.22
C PHE A 400 -4.62 20.43 -16.31
N ILE A 401 -4.30 19.13 -16.36
CA ILE A 401 -2.95 18.59 -16.41
C ILE A 401 -2.02 19.27 -15.37
N PRO A 402 -2.29 19.11 -14.07
CA PRO A 402 -1.57 19.81 -13.01
C PRO A 402 -0.08 19.47 -12.97
N ARG A 403 0.29 18.32 -13.53
CA ARG A 403 1.67 17.85 -13.58
C ARG A 403 2.61 18.79 -14.35
N ASP A 404 2.14 19.38 -15.43
CA ASP A 404 2.97 20.24 -16.29
C ASP A 404 3.13 21.67 -15.75
N GLY A 405 2.55 21.94 -14.58
CA GLY A 405 2.61 23.20 -13.86
C GLY A 405 1.24 23.77 -13.51
N LEU A 406 1.22 24.71 -12.56
CA LEU A 406 0.00 25.31 -12.03
C LEU A 406 -0.16 26.78 -12.48
N THR A 407 0.75 27.27 -13.32
CA THR A 407 0.79 28.67 -13.77
C THR A 407 0.41 28.82 -15.24
N SER A 408 0.08 30.04 -15.65
CA SER A 408 -0.24 30.37 -17.05
C SER A 408 0.89 30.07 -18.04
N ASP A 409 2.15 30.15 -17.59
CA ASP A 409 3.33 29.95 -18.45
C ASP A 409 3.48 28.49 -18.92
N CYS A 410 2.82 27.57 -18.20
CA CYS A 410 2.87 26.15 -18.49
C CYS A 410 1.77 25.68 -19.48
N ARG A 411 0.89 26.57 -19.95
CA ARG A 411 -0.24 26.22 -20.83
C ARG A 411 0.19 25.52 -22.12
N TYR A 412 1.27 25.98 -22.74
CA TYR A 412 1.79 25.35 -23.95
C TYR A 412 2.21 23.89 -23.72
N LYS A 413 2.93 23.59 -22.64
CA LYS A 413 3.30 22.18 -22.28
C LYS A 413 2.07 21.30 -22.06
N LYS A 414 1.02 21.85 -21.44
CA LYS A 414 -0.26 21.13 -21.25
C LYS A 414 -0.93 20.79 -22.56
N LEU A 415 -0.89 21.72 -23.54
CA LEU A 415 -1.43 21.51 -24.88
C LEU A 415 -0.64 20.47 -25.68
N GLU A 416 0.71 20.50 -25.60
CA GLU A 416 1.54 19.45 -26.18
C GLU A 416 1.19 18.06 -25.64
N ARG A 417 0.94 17.95 -24.34
CA ARG A 417 0.51 16.68 -23.74
C ARG A 417 -0.87 16.26 -24.22
N LEU A 418 -1.82 17.17 -24.30
CA LEU A 418 -3.15 16.89 -24.86
C LEU A 418 -3.05 16.41 -26.31
N ALA A 419 -2.26 17.10 -27.15
CA ALA A 419 -2.01 16.73 -28.54
C ALA A 419 -1.43 15.31 -28.65
N MET A 420 -0.48 14.97 -27.79
CA MET A 420 0.11 13.63 -27.71
C MET A 420 -0.93 12.55 -27.31
N LEU A 421 -1.85 12.84 -26.39
CA LEU A 421 -2.93 11.91 -26.02
C LEU A 421 -3.88 11.65 -27.18
N ILE A 422 -4.27 12.69 -27.92
CA ILE A 422 -5.12 12.57 -29.11
C ILE A 422 -4.40 11.76 -30.20
N ARG A 423 -3.13 12.07 -30.47
CA ARG A 423 -2.32 11.32 -31.43
C ARG A 423 -2.26 9.83 -31.08
N ARG A 424 -2.06 9.48 -29.82
CA ARG A 424 -2.01 8.07 -29.38
C ARG A 424 -3.32 7.32 -29.67
N ILE A 425 -4.47 7.96 -29.56
CA ILE A 425 -5.76 7.34 -29.94
C ILE A 425 -5.75 6.95 -31.41
N PHE A 426 -5.27 7.82 -32.29
CA PHE A 426 -5.16 7.53 -33.73
C PHE A 426 -4.12 6.42 -34.02
N LEU A 427 -3.02 6.37 -33.30
CA LEU A 427 -2.02 5.31 -33.45
C LEU A 427 -2.56 3.94 -33.03
N VAL A 428 -3.40 3.90 -32.00
CA VAL A 428 -4.11 2.68 -31.58
C VAL A 428 -5.15 2.27 -32.63
N GLU A 429 -5.88 3.23 -33.15
CA GLU A 429 -6.88 2.98 -34.20
C GLU A 429 -6.24 2.49 -35.51
N ALA A 430 -5.06 2.99 -35.85
CA ALA A 430 -4.27 2.53 -37.00
C ALA A 430 -3.57 1.17 -36.75
N GLY A 431 -3.66 0.59 -35.56
CA GLY A 431 -3.07 -0.69 -35.21
C GLY A 431 -1.54 -0.66 -35.03
N ILE A 432 -0.92 0.52 -34.87
CA ILE A 432 0.53 0.67 -34.65
C ILE A 432 0.85 0.39 -33.18
N ILE A 433 0.02 0.87 -32.27
CA ILE A 433 0.11 0.64 -30.82
C ILE A 433 -1.08 -0.21 -30.40
N ASP A 434 -0.85 -1.22 -29.59
CA ASP A 434 -1.94 -2.02 -29.05
C ASP A 434 -2.81 -1.20 -28.08
N PRO A 435 -4.14 -1.42 -28.09
CA PRO A 435 -4.99 -0.83 -27.09
C PRO A 435 -4.55 -1.32 -25.70
N THR A 436 -4.55 -0.43 -24.75
CA THR A 436 -4.22 -0.78 -23.37
C THR A 436 -5.38 -1.56 -22.78
N ASP A 437 -5.11 -2.70 -22.18
CA ASP A 437 -6.13 -3.43 -21.43
C ASP A 437 -6.60 -2.56 -20.25
N ARG A 438 -7.90 -2.22 -20.25
CA ARG A 438 -8.49 -1.30 -19.25
C ARG A 438 -8.28 -1.77 -17.82
N ASP A 439 -8.48 -3.05 -17.61
CA ASP A 439 -8.40 -3.71 -16.33
C ASP A 439 -7.12 -4.55 -16.23
N GLY A 440 -6.25 -4.42 -17.23
CA GLY A 440 -4.95 -5.09 -17.32
C GLY A 440 -3.97 -4.65 -16.26
N LEU A 441 -2.83 -5.22 -16.33
CA LEU A 441 -1.88 -5.34 -15.22
C LEU A 441 -0.80 -4.28 -15.18
N GLU A 442 -0.91 -3.27 -16.01
CA GLU A 442 -0.07 -2.07 -15.87
C GLU A 442 -0.56 -1.24 -14.68
N LYS A 443 -0.37 -1.80 -13.50
CA LYS A 443 -0.82 -1.23 -12.24
C LYS A 443 0.32 -1.13 -11.25
N ARG A 444 0.10 -0.30 -10.24
CA ARG A 444 0.97 -0.15 -9.07
C ARG A 444 0.26 -0.69 -7.85
N MET A 445 1.04 -1.22 -6.91
CA MET A 445 0.52 -1.64 -5.62
C MET A 445 0.48 -0.47 -4.65
N ARG A 446 -0.60 -0.38 -3.92
CA ARG A 446 -0.79 0.59 -2.84
C ARG A 446 -0.72 -0.13 -1.50
N PRO A 447 0.44 -0.15 -0.87
CA PRO A 447 0.60 -0.73 0.45
C PRO A 447 -0.03 0.17 1.55
N PRO A 448 -0.19 -0.34 2.77
CA PRO A 448 -0.88 0.35 3.88
C PRO A 448 -0.39 1.77 4.15
N GLY A 449 0.91 2.04 4.09
CA GLY A 449 1.46 3.40 4.33
C GLY A 449 0.95 4.45 3.35
N ARG A 450 0.79 4.08 2.08
CA ARG A 450 0.20 4.96 1.06
C ARG A 450 -1.30 5.20 1.30
N SER A 451 -2.02 4.17 1.73
CA SER A 451 -3.44 4.29 2.10
C SER A 451 -3.61 5.16 3.34
N MET A 452 -2.75 5.01 4.35
CA MET A 452 -2.72 5.84 5.54
C MET A 452 -2.43 7.31 5.22
N GLY A 453 -1.51 7.60 4.31
CA GLY A 453 -1.23 8.97 3.87
C GLY A 453 -2.46 9.68 3.32
N SER A 454 -3.25 9.00 2.50
CA SER A 454 -4.51 9.52 1.97
C SER A 454 -5.55 9.76 3.08
N LEU A 455 -5.73 8.81 4.01
CA LEU A 455 -6.64 8.97 5.15
C LEU A 455 -6.25 10.13 6.05
N VAL A 456 -4.97 10.21 6.41
CA VAL A 456 -4.43 11.25 7.28
C VAL A 456 -4.63 12.63 6.67
N LYS A 457 -4.31 12.80 5.38
CA LYS A 457 -4.54 14.04 4.66
C LYS A 457 -5.99 14.50 4.76
N ASN A 458 -6.92 13.59 4.50
CA ASN A 458 -8.34 13.90 4.56
C ASN A 458 -8.78 14.29 5.96
N GLN A 459 -8.43 13.49 6.96
CA GLN A 459 -8.84 13.76 8.32
C GLN A 459 -8.18 15.02 8.88
N TYR A 460 -6.93 15.32 8.50
CA TYR A 460 -6.30 16.57 8.86
C TYR A 460 -7.09 17.77 8.32
N ASN A 461 -7.41 17.76 7.02
CA ASN A 461 -8.16 18.87 6.38
C ASN A 461 -9.55 19.07 6.97
N PHE A 462 -10.30 17.99 7.18
CA PHE A 462 -11.70 18.06 7.64
C PHE A 462 -11.85 18.22 9.15
N THR A 463 -10.81 17.98 9.93
CA THR A 463 -10.87 18.01 11.39
C THR A 463 -9.91 19.06 11.93
N ILE A 464 -8.62 18.78 11.95
CA ILE A 464 -7.63 19.60 12.66
C ILE A 464 -7.49 20.98 12.03
N ARG A 465 -7.29 21.05 10.71
CA ARG A 465 -7.17 22.34 10.00
C ARG A 465 -8.38 23.21 10.23
N LYS A 466 -9.59 22.63 10.15
CA LYS A 466 -10.84 23.37 10.36
C LYS A 466 -10.96 23.87 11.79
N GLU A 467 -10.61 23.06 12.79
CA GLU A 467 -10.62 23.43 14.21
C GLU A 467 -9.64 24.55 14.50
N ILE A 468 -8.42 24.47 13.97
CA ILE A 468 -7.38 25.51 14.11
C ILE A 468 -7.86 26.83 13.44
N MET A 469 -8.36 26.76 12.21
CA MET A 469 -8.89 27.96 11.52
C MET A 469 -10.00 28.62 12.32
N GLN A 470 -10.99 27.86 12.76
CA GLN A 470 -12.10 28.40 13.56
C GLN A 470 -11.64 28.98 14.88
N ALA A 471 -10.64 28.36 15.52
CA ALA A 471 -10.09 28.92 16.78
C ALA A 471 -9.31 30.20 16.55
N PHE A 472 -8.53 30.27 15.46
CA PHE A 472 -7.79 31.48 15.09
C PHE A 472 -8.71 32.59 14.64
N ASP A 473 -9.73 32.33 13.84
CA ASP A 473 -10.72 33.31 13.41
C ASP A 473 -11.47 33.88 14.61
N LYS A 474 -11.88 33.08 15.57
CA LYS A 474 -12.47 33.52 16.83
C LYS A 474 -11.53 34.39 17.66
N ALA A 475 -10.26 34.00 17.79
CA ALA A 475 -9.25 34.76 18.53
C ALA A 475 -9.01 36.14 17.88
N ILE A 476 -8.92 36.16 16.55
CA ILE A 476 -8.80 37.38 15.77
C ILE A 476 -10.03 38.27 15.96
N VAL A 477 -11.23 37.78 16.11
CA VAL A 477 -12.43 38.57 16.35
C VAL A 477 -12.54 39.03 17.80
N SER A 478 -12.08 38.30 18.80
CA SER A 478 -12.29 38.54 20.21
C SER A 478 -11.16 39.30 20.92
N GLU A 479 -9.92 39.19 20.47
CA GLU A 479 -8.76 39.76 21.16
C GLU A 479 -8.15 40.95 20.37
N SER A 480 -7.58 41.95 20.99
CA SER A 480 -6.84 43.04 20.33
C SER A 480 -5.56 42.51 19.73
N PHE A 481 -5.07 43.09 18.62
CA PHE A 481 -3.89 42.64 17.92
C PHE A 481 -2.63 42.56 18.80
N SER A 482 -2.48 43.53 19.71
CA SER A 482 -1.33 43.61 20.63
C SER A 482 -1.33 42.54 21.73
N LYS A 483 -2.50 42.06 22.16
CA LYS A 483 -2.67 41.06 23.24
C LYS A 483 -2.87 39.63 22.72
N MET A 484 -3.19 39.46 21.44
CA MET A 484 -3.50 38.20 20.85
C MET A 484 -2.24 37.31 20.77
N SER A 485 -2.34 36.03 21.22
CA SER A 485 -1.32 35.02 20.98
C SER A 485 -1.94 33.77 20.31
N LEU A 486 -1.65 33.55 19.03
CA LEU A 486 -2.18 32.42 18.28
C LEU A 486 -1.52 31.10 18.73
N VAL A 487 -0.33 31.15 19.31
CA VAL A 487 0.31 29.96 19.91
C VAL A 487 -0.46 29.50 21.15
N LYS A 488 -0.92 30.41 22.00
CA LYS A 488 -1.78 30.08 23.13
C LYS A 488 -3.12 29.49 22.67
N THR A 489 -3.72 30.07 21.64
CA THR A 489 -4.95 29.58 21.03
C THR A 489 -4.74 28.19 20.45
N LEU A 490 -3.62 27.95 19.76
CA LEU A 490 -3.26 26.63 19.23
C LEU A 490 -3.12 25.58 20.34
N LYS A 491 -2.45 25.93 21.45
CA LYS A 491 -2.32 25.02 22.62
C LYS A 491 -3.67 24.71 23.26
N ASN A 492 -4.61 25.60 23.21
CA ASN A 492 -5.93 25.41 23.81
C ASN A 492 -6.88 24.59 22.93
N CYS A 493 -6.77 24.68 21.58
CA CYS A 493 -7.59 23.88 20.67
C CYS A 493 -7.02 22.47 20.44
N LEU A 494 -5.74 22.26 20.73
CA LEU A 494 -5.08 20.96 20.74
C LEU A 494 -4.77 20.57 22.20
N PRO A 495 -4.78 19.28 22.58
CA PRO A 495 -4.98 18.08 21.76
C PRO A 495 -6.44 17.78 21.48
N THR A 496 -6.71 17.28 20.29
CA THR A 496 -8.01 16.75 19.93
C THR A 496 -7.97 15.21 19.96
N THR A 497 -9.08 14.58 20.33
CA THR A 497 -9.22 13.11 20.22
C THR A 497 -10.04 12.73 18.99
N THR A 498 -10.48 13.70 18.23
CA THR A 498 -11.40 13.53 17.11
C THR A 498 -10.66 12.95 15.88
N PHE A 499 -9.43 13.38 15.66
CA PHE A 499 -8.62 12.93 14.53
C PHE A 499 -8.29 11.43 14.62
N SER A 500 -7.74 10.99 15.75
CA SER A 500 -7.41 9.57 15.97
C SER A 500 -8.64 8.68 15.94
N LYS A 501 -9.75 9.09 16.56
CA LYS A 501 -11.03 8.35 16.52
C LYS A 501 -11.53 8.17 15.09
N LYS A 502 -11.52 9.23 14.27
CA LYS A 502 -11.92 9.15 12.86
C LYS A 502 -10.98 8.30 12.02
N LEU A 503 -9.66 8.37 12.28
CA LEU A 503 -8.70 7.48 11.61
C LEU A 503 -9.01 6.02 11.91
N MET A 504 -9.19 5.66 13.18
CA MET A 504 -9.54 4.30 13.60
C MET A 504 -10.87 3.85 12.98
N GLN A 505 -11.89 4.71 13.01
CA GLN A 505 -13.18 4.43 12.38
C GLN A 505 -13.02 4.19 10.88
N ASN A 506 -12.25 4.99 10.18
CA ASN A 506 -12.00 4.82 8.74
C ASN A 506 -11.24 3.53 8.43
N ILE A 507 -10.32 3.09 9.30
CA ILE A 507 -9.63 1.81 9.14
C ILE A 507 -10.61 0.66 9.40
N THR A 508 -11.47 0.73 10.40
CA THR A 508 -12.39 -0.36 10.75
C THR A 508 -13.61 -0.47 9.84
N THR A 509 -14.14 0.65 9.33
CA THR A 509 -15.34 0.67 8.46
C THR A 509 -15.05 0.88 6.98
N GLY A 510 -13.79 1.15 6.62
CA GLY A 510 -13.37 1.54 5.29
C GLY A 510 -13.64 3.02 4.97
N GLY A 511 -12.62 3.86 5.05
CA GLY A 511 -12.68 5.29 4.69
C GLY A 511 -12.69 5.54 3.20
N LYS A 512 -13.14 6.73 2.78
CA LYS A 512 -13.05 7.18 1.38
C LYS A 512 -11.60 7.42 0.98
N ASP A 513 -11.18 6.85 -0.12
CA ASP A 513 -9.88 7.08 -0.72
C ASP A 513 -9.96 8.28 -1.68
N THR A 514 -9.39 9.42 -1.31
CA THR A 514 -9.41 10.65 -2.12
C THR A 514 -8.41 10.68 -3.26
N ASP A 515 -7.41 9.81 -3.24
CA ASP A 515 -6.48 9.69 -4.37
C ASP A 515 -7.13 9.02 -5.59
N ARG A 516 -8.41 8.60 -5.46
CA ARG A 516 -9.18 8.04 -6.56
C ARG A 516 -10.22 9.03 -7.03
N PRO A 517 -10.21 9.41 -8.31
CA PRO A 517 -11.14 10.38 -8.88
C PRO A 517 -12.60 9.97 -8.78
N THR A 518 -12.87 8.68 -8.68
CA THR A 518 -14.24 8.17 -8.49
C THR A 518 -14.54 7.98 -7.00
N SER A 519 -15.28 8.87 -6.42
CA SER A 519 -15.54 9.10 -4.98
C SER A 519 -16.21 7.96 -4.18
N SER A 520 -16.39 6.78 -4.74
CA SER A 520 -17.14 5.69 -4.10
C SER A 520 -16.27 4.56 -3.53
N LYS A 521 -14.93 4.59 -3.72
CA LYS A 521 -14.09 3.47 -3.29
C LYS A 521 -13.53 3.69 -1.90
N LYS A 522 -13.81 2.71 -1.04
CA LYS A 522 -13.33 2.65 0.34
C LYS A 522 -11.95 1.99 0.40
N ILE A 523 -11.15 2.38 1.38
CA ILE A 523 -9.96 1.62 1.76
C ILE A 523 -10.45 0.26 2.24
N THR A 524 -9.89 -0.79 1.67
CA THR A 524 -10.23 -2.16 2.09
C THR A 524 -9.39 -2.52 3.31
N SER A 525 -10.07 -2.84 4.38
CA SER A 525 -9.48 -3.37 5.61
C SER A 525 -10.25 -4.61 6.05
N GLN A 526 -9.59 -5.45 6.79
CA GLN A 526 -10.19 -6.67 7.33
C GLN A 526 -9.69 -6.92 8.74
N GLN A 527 -10.53 -7.56 9.56
CA GLN A 527 -10.10 -8.05 10.85
C GLN A 527 -9.09 -9.17 10.64
N PHE A 528 -8.03 -9.13 11.41
CA PHE A 528 -6.95 -10.10 11.34
C PHE A 528 -7.31 -11.32 12.15
N GLN A 529 -7.92 -12.32 11.52
CA GLN A 529 -8.41 -13.52 12.18
C GLN A 529 -7.32 -14.59 12.26
N ARG A 530 -6.95 -14.99 13.47
CA ARG A 530 -5.96 -16.04 13.73
C ARG A 530 -6.64 -17.41 13.83
N LYS A 531 -7.10 -17.93 12.69
CA LYS A 531 -7.73 -19.25 12.61
C LYS A 531 -6.73 -20.40 12.73
N GLY A 532 -5.50 -20.19 12.32
CA GLY A 532 -4.41 -21.13 12.37
C GLY A 532 -3.08 -20.44 12.04
N PRO A 533 -1.94 -21.13 12.04
CA PRO A 533 -0.63 -20.53 11.85
C PRO A 533 -0.44 -19.91 10.47
N LEU A 534 -1.19 -20.37 9.47
CA LEU A 534 -1.08 -19.90 8.08
C LEU A 534 -2.02 -18.77 7.72
N SER A 535 -3.07 -18.53 8.52
CA SER A 535 -4.07 -17.49 8.25
C SER A 535 -3.45 -16.09 8.22
N VAL A 536 -2.49 -15.83 9.09
CA VAL A 536 -1.77 -14.55 9.18
C VAL A 536 -0.90 -14.30 7.94
N TRP A 537 -0.20 -15.30 7.45
CA TRP A 537 0.63 -15.20 6.26
C TRP A 537 -0.19 -15.07 4.97
N ALA A 538 -1.40 -15.66 4.97
CA ALA A 538 -2.36 -15.48 3.88
C ALA A 538 -2.74 -14.00 3.72
N ILE A 539 -3.00 -13.31 4.83
CA ILE A 539 -3.38 -11.88 4.82
C ILE A 539 -2.16 -11.00 4.49
N ALA A 540 -0.99 -11.30 5.07
CA ALA A 540 0.23 -10.50 4.85
C ALA A 540 0.69 -10.47 3.39
N GLY A 541 0.53 -11.57 2.64
CA GLY A 541 0.91 -11.68 1.24
C GLY A 541 -0.18 -11.35 0.22
N GLN A 542 -1.40 -11.06 0.69
CA GLN A 542 -2.57 -10.82 -0.17
C GLN A 542 -2.63 -9.40 -0.71
N TYR A 543 -3.07 -9.26 -1.95
CA TYR A 543 -3.52 -7.98 -2.48
C TYR A 543 -4.85 -8.11 -3.22
N ASN A 544 -5.63 -7.03 -3.20
CA ASN A 544 -6.95 -6.97 -3.80
C ASN A 544 -6.92 -6.16 -5.09
N CYS A 545 -7.45 -6.73 -6.17
CA CYS A 545 -7.63 -6.01 -7.43
C CYS A 545 -8.78 -5.02 -7.29
N THR A 546 -8.51 -3.75 -7.63
CA THR A 546 -9.49 -2.68 -7.57
C THR A 546 -9.86 -2.24 -8.99
N SER A 547 -11.14 -2.34 -9.32
CA SER A 547 -11.66 -1.75 -10.56
C SER A 547 -11.92 -0.26 -10.36
N ASN A 548 -11.53 0.58 -11.33
CA ASN A 548 -11.91 2.00 -11.37
C ASN A 548 -13.34 2.22 -11.87
N SER A 549 -13.98 1.19 -12.37
CA SER A 549 -15.36 1.26 -12.84
C SER A 549 -16.32 0.94 -11.71
N LYS A 550 -17.57 1.36 -11.88
CA LYS A 550 -18.72 0.97 -11.06
C LYS A 550 -19.04 -0.54 -11.18
N ILE A 551 -18.05 -1.35 -11.56
CA ILE A 551 -18.22 -2.80 -11.71
C ILE A 551 -18.39 -3.36 -10.31
N LYS A 552 -19.57 -3.83 -10.01
CA LYS A 552 -19.86 -4.65 -8.83
C LYS A 552 -19.09 -5.96 -8.96
N SER A 553 -18.72 -6.57 -7.85
CA SER A 553 -18.06 -7.89 -7.81
C SER A 553 -18.83 -8.98 -8.60
N SER A 554 -20.12 -8.76 -8.81
CA SER A 554 -21.01 -9.61 -9.62
C SER A 554 -20.77 -9.51 -11.14
N GLN A 555 -20.07 -8.47 -11.64
CA GLN A 555 -19.79 -8.38 -13.09
C GLN A 555 -18.63 -9.31 -13.45
N ARG A 556 -18.84 -10.13 -14.47
CA ARG A 556 -17.88 -11.10 -15.03
C ARG A 556 -16.82 -10.39 -15.90
N SER A 557 -16.05 -9.45 -15.34
CA SER A 557 -14.88 -8.92 -16.03
C SER A 557 -13.76 -9.96 -15.99
N LEU A 558 -13.48 -10.59 -17.10
CA LEU A 558 -12.41 -11.59 -17.22
C LEU A 558 -11.03 -10.96 -17.08
N ASP A 559 -10.84 -9.75 -17.61
CA ASP A 559 -9.52 -9.12 -17.70
C ASP A 559 -8.92 -8.77 -16.33
N MET A 560 -9.76 -8.37 -15.36
CA MET A 560 -9.31 -8.16 -13.98
C MET A 560 -8.89 -9.45 -13.28
N ARG A 561 -9.48 -10.57 -13.66
CA ARG A 561 -9.31 -11.86 -13.00
C ARG A 561 -8.11 -12.64 -13.51
N LYS A 562 -7.66 -12.34 -14.74
CA LYS A 562 -6.48 -12.94 -15.34
C LYS A 562 -5.18 -12.55 -14.60
N VAL A 563 -4.17 -13.38 -14.74
CA VAL A 563 -2.78 -13.02 -14.44
C VAL A 563 -2.09 -12.79 -15.79
N ASP A 564 -1.51 -11.61 -15.97
CA ASP A 564 -0.75 -11.26 -17.17
C ASP A 564 0.66 -11.88 -17.11
N GLY A 565 1.21 -12.26 -18.24
CA GLY A 565 2.57 -12.82 -18.33
C GLY A 565 3.66 -11.90 -17.77
N ARG A 566 3.47 -10.58 -17.83
CA ARG A 566 4.38 -9.59 -17.21
C ARG A 566 4.44 -9.69 -15.69
N HIS A 567 3.40 -10.22 -15.05
CA HIS A 567 3.34 -10.43 -13.61
C HIS A 567 3.77 -11.85 -13.20
N GLU A 568 4.20 -12.68 -14.13
CA GLU A 568 4.81 -13.97 -13.81
C GLU A 568 5.93 -13.76 -12.78
N ARG A 569 5.98 -14.61 -11.76
CA ARG A 569 6.92 -14.56 -10.64
C ARG A 569 6.82 -13.32 -9.74
N ASN A 570 5.89 -12.41 -10.02
CA ASN A 570 5.50 -11.34 -9.11
C ASN A 570 4.18 -11.69 -8.40
N THR A 571 3.24 -12.29 -9.13
CA THR A 571 1.95 -12.74 -8.61
C THR A 571 1.87 -14.25 -8.69
N CYS A 572 1.48 -14.89 -7.59
CA CYS A 572 1.31 -16.33 -7.53
C CYS A 572 0.22 -16.79 -8.51
N ASN A 573 0.55 -17.71 -9.40
CA ASN A 573 -0.35 -18.20 -10.43
C ASN A 573 -1.29 -19.32 -9.95
N THR A 574 -1.05 -19.87 -8.76
CA THR A 574 -1.84 -20.99 -8.19
C THR A 574 -2.81 -20.52 -7.09
N TYR A 575 -2.63 -19.34 -6.51
CA TYR A 575 -3.53 -18.85 -5.47
C TYR A 575 -4.70 -18.09 -6.09
N SER A 576 -5.90 -18.59 -5.90
CA SER A 576 -7.16 -17.90 -6.23
C SER A 576 -8.25 -18.40 -5.28
N PRO A 577 -9.05 -17.51 -4.67
CA PRO A 577 -10.21 -17.93 -3.90
C PRO A 577 -11.29 -18.48 -4.84
N GLU A 578 -12.22 -19.24 -4.28
CA GLU A 578 -13.39 -19.74 -4.98
C GLU A 578 -14.53 -18.71 -4.99
N GLY A 579 -15.51 -18.89 -5.88
CA GLY A 579 -16.73 -18.08 -5.93
C GLY A 579 -16.55 -16.70 -6.56
N GLU A 580 -17.26 -15.71 -6.07
CA GLU A 580 -17.31 -14.36 -6.66
C GLU A 580 -15.97 -13.64 -6.68
N HIS A 581 -15.08 -13.97 -5.77
CA HIS A 581 -13.76 -13.34 -5.61
C HIS A 581 -12.64 -13.99 -6.43
N VAL A 582 -12.97 -15.00 -7.26
CA VAL A 582 -12.02 -15.67 -8.16
C VAL A 582 -11.21 -14.63 -8.95
N GLY A 583 -9.88 -14.66 -8.85
CA GLY A 583 -8.95 -13.77 -9.55
C GLY A 583 -8.95 -12.31 -9.09
N LEU A 584 -9.83 -11.89 -8.17
CA LEU A 584 -9.86 -10.54 -7.61
C LEU A 584 -8.97 -10.40 -6.37
N ILE A 585 -8.74 -11.49 -5.66
CA ILE A 585 -7.83 -11.58 -4.54
C ILE A 585 -6.65 -12.44 -5.00
N LYS A 586 -5.47 -11.88 -4.94
CA LYS A 586 -4.23 -12.51 -5.43
C LYS A 586 -3.17 -12.47 -4.32
N GLN A 587 -2.13 -13.27 -4.46
CA GLN A 587 -0.98 -13.25 -3.56
C GLN A 587 0.31 -12.94 -4.29
N LEU A 588 1.19 -12.22 -3.62
CA LEU A 588 2.54 -11.95 -4.09
C LEU A 588 3.40 -13.23 -3.98
N CYS A 589 4.28 -13.44 -4.95
CA CYS A 589 5.28 -14.49 -4.89
C CYS A 589 6.29 -14.23 -3.76
N ILE A 590 6.99 -15.27 -3.33
CA ILE A 590 7.87 -15.22 -2.15
C ILE A 590 8.98 -14.16 -2.28
N SER A 591 9.59 -14.02 -3.44
CA SER A 591 10.70 -13.09 -3.72
C SER A 591 10.26 -11.68 -4.11
N THR A 592 8.97 -11.48 -4.36
CA THR A 592 8.46 -10.20 -4.84
C THR A 592 8.52 -9.13 -3.76
N GLU A 593 8.94 -7.94 -4.15
CA GLU A 593 9.00 -6.74 -3.33
C GLU A 593 8.17 -5.62 -3.94
N ILE A 594 7.62 -4.76 -3.08
CA ILE A 594 6.95 -3.54 -3.50
C ILE A 594 7.91 -2.37 -3.32
N THR A 595 8.18 -1.62 -4.39
CA THR A 595 9.13 -0.50 -4.33
C THR A 595 8.59 0.67 -3.52
N LEU A 596 9.51 1.35 -2.83
CA LEU A 596 9.30 2.68 -2.28
C LEU A 596 9.56 3.74 -3.36
N SER A 597 9.18 4.99 -3.09
CA SER A 597 9.46 6.12 -3.97
C SER A 597 10.93 6.48 -3.98
N ILE A 598 11.49 6.65 -5.17
CA ILE A 598 12.87 7.09 -5.38
C ILE A 598 12.81 8.49 -6.01
N PRO A 599 13.52 9.50 -5.47
CA PRO A 599 13.52 10.83 -6.06
C PRO A 599 13.98 10.80 -7.52
N PRO A 600 13.18 11.27 -8.48
CA PRO A 600 13.52 11.22 -9.92
C PRO A 600 14.65 12.19 -10.30
N ILE A 601 14.91 13.18 -9.47
CA ILE A 601 15.88 14.25 -9.78
C ILE A 601 17.28 13.70 -10.06
N HIS A 602 17.69 12.64 -9.38
CA HIS A 602 19.03 12.07 -9.56
C HIS A 602 19.22 11.49 -10.95
N ILE A 603 18.28 10.70 -11.44
CA ILE A 603 18.35 10.11 -12.79
C ILE A 603 18.10 11.17 -13.87
N ILE A 604 17.20 12.15 -13.62
CA ILE A 604 16.96 13.25 -14.55
C ILE A 604 18.23 14.09 -14.73
N THR A 605 18.92 14.42 -13.65
CA THR A 605 20.19 15.17 -13.72
C THR A 605 21.24 14.39 -14.50
N LEU A 606 21.30 13.06 -14.31
CA LEU A 606 22.25 12.21 -15.04
C LEU A 606 21.93 12.20 -16.55
N LEU A 607 20.65 12.00 -16.91
CA LEU A 607 20.20 12.02 -18.31
C LEU A 607 20.49 13.37 -19.01
N LYS A 608 20.17 14.50 -18.35
CA LYS A 608 20.43 15.83 -18.90
C LYS A 608 21.91 16.18 -19.03
N SER A 609 22.79 15.55 -18.25
CA SER A 609 24.24 15.73 -18.32
C SER A 609 24.92 14.79 -19.31
N ASP A 610 24.20 13.83 -19.88
CA ASP A 610 24.75 12.84 -20.82
C ASP A 610 24.91 13.45 -22.21
N ARG A 611 26.15 13.50 -22.75
CA ARG A 611 26.45 14.07 -24.05
C ARG A 611 25.90 13.28 -25.24
N ASP A 612 25.59 12.01 -25.04
CA ASP A 612 25.01 11.14 -26.07
C ASP A 612 23.50 11.36 -26.23
N LEU A 613 22.90 12.21 -25.40
CA LEU A 613 21.45 12.46 -25.37
C LEU A 613 21.15 13.93 -25.71
N ILE A 614 20.02 14.15 -26.37
CA ILE A 614 19.55 15.49 -26.72
C ILE A 614 18.44 15.87 -25.74
N ASN A 615 18.58 17.00 -25.03
CA ASN A 615 17.53 17.43 -24.10
C ASN A 615 16.21 17.74 -24.82
N SER A 616 15.09 17.38 -24.21
CA SER A 616 13.78 17.64 -24.80
C SER A 616 13.43 19.12 -24.91
N ASP A 617 14.10 19.98 -24.13
CA ASP A 617 13.92 21.44 -24.16
C ASP A 617 14.69 22.10 -25.33
N ASP A 618 15.69 21.41 -25.89
CA ASP A 618 16.58 21.93 -26.93
C ASP A 618 16.13 21.58 -28.37
N ILE A 619 15.13 20.70 -28.52
CA ILE A 619 14.68 20.22 -29.83
C ILE A 619 13.17 20.31 -29.97
N ASN A 620 12.73 20.71 -31.15
CA ASN A 620 11.29 20.71 -31.47
C ASN A 620 10.80 19.25 -31.61
N PRO A 621 9.71 18.86 -30.92
CA PRO A 621 9.14 17.51 -31.02
C PRO A 621 8.82 17.07 -32.45
N VAL A 622 8.39 17.99 -33.33
CA VAL A 622 8.13 17.72 -34.73
C VAL A 622 9.39 17.30 -35.46
N TYR A 623 10.49 18.03 -35.23
CA TYR A 623 11.78 17.70 -35.85
C TYR A 623 12.37 16.39 -35.31
N ALA A 624 12.25 16.15 -33.98
CA ALA A 624 12.68 14.90 -33.35
C ALA A 624 11.94 13.67 -33.95
N HIS A 625 10.64 13.81 -34.23
CA HIS A 625 9.85 12.80 -34.90
C HIS A 625 10.27 12.57 -36.35
N LYS A 626 10.55 13.65 -37.09
CA LYS A 626 11.00 13.60 -38.48
C LYS A 626 12.30 12.81 -38.67
N ILE A 627 13.22 12.92 -37.74
CA ILE A 627 14.50 12.18 -37.75
C ILE A 627 14.43 10.87 -36.91
N SER A 628 13.24 10.43 -36.55
CA SER A 628 12.95 9.16 -35.85
C SER A 628 13.72 8.96 -34.55
N LEU A 629 13.93 10.00 -33.76
CA LEU A 629 14.53 9.90 -32.45
C LEU A 629 13.60 9.20 -31.47
N THR A 630 14.19 8.39 -30.60
CA THR A 630 13.47 7.71 -29.50
C THR A 630 13.37 8.65 -28.30
N LEU A 631 12.16 8.86 -27.80
CA LEU A 631 11.88 9.69 -26.63
C LEU A 631 12.23 8.94 -25.34
N ILE A 632 12.97 9.61 -24.43
CA ILE A 632 13.26 9.12 -23.07
C ILE A 632 12.35 9.83 -22.08
N MET A 633 11.59 9.04 -21.33
CA MET A 633 10.67 9.52 -20.31
C MET A 633 11.06 9.00 -18.92
N VAL A 634 10.91 9.85 -17.91
CA VAL A 634 11.04 9.48 -16.49
C VAL A 634 9.69 9.71 -15.82
N ASN A 635 9.08 8.64 -15.30
CA ASN A 635 7.73 8.68 -14.72
C ASN A 635 6.69 9.39 -15.63
N GLU A 636 6.74 9.14 -16.94
CA GLU A 636 5.92 9.76 -18.00
C GLU A 636 6.23 11.26 -18.29
N ASP A 637 7.36 11.80 -17.80
CA ASP A 637 7.87 13.12 -18.21
C ASP A 637 8.87 12.99 -19.33
N LYS A 638 8.74 13.83 -20.36
CA LYS A 638 9.70 13.94 -21.45
C LYS A 638 11.01 14.56 -20.93
N ILE A 639 12.13 13.89 -21.09
CA ILE A 639 13.43 14.38 -20.59
C ILE A 639 14.43 14.59 -21.71
N CYS A 640 14.68 13.55 -22.51
CA CYS A 640 15.70 13.57 -23.56
C CYS A 640 15.24 12.76 -24.78
N TYR A 641 16.03 12.83 -25.85
CA TYR A 641 15.92 11.99 -27.03
C TYR A 641 17.23 11.25 -27.30
N THR A 642 17.18 10.09 -27.97
CA THR A 642 18.34 9.30 -28.37
C THR A 642 18.14 8.73 -29.77
N ASP A 643 19.23 8.59 -30.50
CA ASP A 643 19.31 7.88 -31.80
C ASP A 643 19.64 6.40 -31.64
N LYS A 644 20.15 5.99 -30.45
CA LYS A 644 20.63 4.62 -30.17
C LYS A 644 19.93 4.01 -28.96
N PRO A 645 18.61 3.70 -29.04
CA PRO A 645 17.82 3.32 -27.86
C PRO A 645 18.35 2.09 -27.15
N HIS A 646 18.77 1.05 -27.86
CA HIS A 646 19.27 -0.19 -27.25
C HIS A 646 20.57 0.05 -26.47
N LEU A 647 21.50 0.84 -27.00
CA LEU A 647 22.74 1.18 -26.29
C LEU A 647 22.48 2.04 -25.06
N THR A 648 21.54 2.98 -25.17
CA THR A 648 21.13 3.83 -24.06
C THR A 648 20.54 2.98 -22.92
N VAL A 649 19.62 2.06 -23.22
CA VAL A 649 19.03 1.17 -22.19
C VAL A 649 20.11 0.31 -21.55
N GLU A 650 21.01 -0.28 -22.34
CA GLU A 650 22.10 -1.11 -21.82
C GLU A 650 23.08 -0.30 -20.97
N LYS A 651 23.44 0.94 -21.39
CA LYS A 651 24.27 1.87 -20.64
C LYS A 651 23.70 2.13 -19.24
N TYR A 652 22.41 2.50 -19.15
CA TYR A 652 21.79 2.82 -17.87
C TYR A 652 21.51 1.58 -17.00
N ARG A 653 21.24 0.41 -17.60
CA ARG A 653 21.19 -0.87 -16.87
C ARG A 653 22.55 -1.27 -16.31
N THR A 654 23.62 -1.03 -17.09
CA THR A 654 24.99 -1.27 -16.61
C THR A 654 25.34 -0.36 -15.45
N LEU A 655 24.99 0.94 -15.51
CA LEU A 655 25.16 1.87 -14.39
C LEU A 655 24.36 1.42 -13.14
N ARG A 656 23.15 0.87 -13.31
CA ARG A 656 22.39 0.28 -12.22
C ARG A 656 23.11 -0.92 -11.59
N ARG A 657 23.65 -1.84 -12.39
CA ARG A 657 24.42 -3.00 -11.97
C ARG A 657 25.71 -2.62 -11.25
N GLN A 658 26.36 -1.54 -11.71
CA GLN A 658 27.58 -0.97 -11.10
C GLN A 658 27.32 -0.12 -9.87
N ARG A 659 26.08 0.01 -9.44
CA ARG A 659 25.70 0.84 -8.27
C ARG A 659 26.09 2.30 -8.40
N HIS A 660 25.95 2.87 -9.60
CA HIS A 660 26.21 4.29 -9.78
C HIS A 660 25.35 5.12 -8.81
N PRO A 661 25.91 6.11 -8.06
CA PRO A 661 25.19 6.82 -7.00
C PRO A 661 23.87 7.47 -7.41
N LYS A 662 23.73 7.85 -8.68
CA LYS A 662 22.50 8.46 -9.23
C LYS A 662 21.51 7.44 -9.81
N VAL A 663 21.86 6.14 -9.86
CA VAL A 663 21.00 5.08 -10.44
C VAL A 663 20.72 4.01 -9.39
N HIS A 664 19.62 4.16 -8.70
CA HIS A 664 19.22 3.19 -7.65
C HIS A 664 18.89 1.81 -8.24
N SER A 665 19.19 0.73 -7.50
CA SER A 665 18.96 -0.65 -7.92
C SER A 665 17.49 -1.00 -8.23
N HIS A 666 16.54 -0.26 -7.68
CA HIS A 666 15.11 -0.48 -7.88
C HIS A 666 14.49 0.39 -8.98
N ILE A 667 15.28 1.15 -9.75
CA ILE A 667 14.77 1.90 -10.91
C ILE A 667 14.47 0.91 -12.03
N SER A 668 13.30 1.04 -12.66
CA SER A 668 12.94 0.25 -13.85
C SER A 668 13.33 0.99 -15.11
N ILE A 669 13.98 0.29 -16.06
CA ILE A 669 14.46 0.87 -17.33
C ILE A 669 14.07 -0.08 -18.45
N PHE A 670 13.17 0.34 -19.35
CA PHE A 670 12.79 -0.50 -20.47
C PHE A 670 12.50 0.33 -21.72
N TRP A 671 12.64 -0.29 -22.87
CA TRP A 671 12.36 0.28 -24.18
C TRP A 671 11.08 -0.32 -24.75
N ASP A 672 10.07 0.50 -24.92
CA ASP A 672 8.87 0.16 -25.65
C ASP A 672 9.13 0.41 -27.15
N ILE A 673 9.41 -0.65 -27.86
CA ILE A 673 9.79 -0.60 -29.28
C ILE A 673 8.62 -0.09 -30.14
N ARG A 674 7.39 -0.45 -29.80
CA ARG A 674 6.18 -0.10 -30.57
C ARG A 674 5.87 1.38 -30.51
N SER A 675 5.95 1.96 -29.32
CA SER A 675 5.75 3.41 -29.14
C SER A 675 7.01 4.24 -29.42
N ASN A 676 8.16 3.60 -29.66
CA ASN A 676 9.47 4.22 -29.79
C ASN A 676 9.85 5.11 -28.60
N GLU A 677 9.65 4.58 -27.39
CA GLU A 677 9.87 5.30 -26.14
C GLU A 677 10.71 4.48 -25.17
N ILE A 678 11.72 5.10 -24.57
CA ILE A 678 12.40 4.55 -23.39
C ILE A 678 11.71 5.10 -22.16
N ARG A 679 11.26 4.21 -21.28
CA ARG A 679 10.57 4.58 -20.05
C ARG A 679 11.42 4.18 -18.84
N ILE A 680 11.61 5.14 -17.96
CA ILE A 680 12.33 4.98 -16.70
C ILE A 680 11.35 5.28 -15.57
N TYR A 681 11.12 4.31 -14.69
CA TYR A 681 10.23 4.48 -13.56
C TYR A 681 10.98 4.47 -12.24
N THR A 682 10.70 5.46 -11.42
CA THR A 682 11.24 5.63 -10.06
C THR A 682 10.12 5.68 -9.01
N ASP A 683 8.86 5.61 -9.44
CA ASP A 683 7.66 5.69 -8.62
C ASP A 683 7.54 4.50 -7.65
N ALA A 684 6.78 4.71 -6.57
CA ALA A 684 6.48 3.64 -5.62
C ALA A 684 5.40 2.69 -6.13
N GLY A 685 5.37 1.50 -5.54
CA GLY A 685 4.32 0.51 -5.80
C GLY A 685 4.58 -0.40 -6.99
N ARG A 686 5.77 -0.35 -7.60
CA ARG A 686 6.16 -1.32 -8.62
C ARG A 686 6.46 -2.66 -7.97
N LEU A 687 6.03 -3.73 -8.61
CA LEU A 687 6.45 -5.08 -8.25
C LEU A 687 7.81 -5.37 -8.88
N ILE A 688 8.77 -5.73 -8.05
CA ILE A 688 10.12 -6.09 -8.46
C ILE A 688 10.50 -7.46 -7.89
N ARG A 689 11.35 -8.18 -8.58
CA ARG A 689 11.89 -9.46 -8.13
C ARG A 689 13.37 -9.57 -8.42
N PRO A 690 14.15 -10.28 -7.60
CA PRO A 690 15.55 -10.57 -7.91
C PRO A 690 15.66 -11.58 -9.04
N ALA A 691 16.55 -11.36 -9.97
CA ALA A 691 16.91 -12.29 -11.03
C ALA A 691 18.42 -12.35 -11.19
N LEU A 692 18.93 -13.54 -11.53
CA LEU A 692 20.34 -13.74 -11.79
C LEU A 692 20.70 -13.15 -13.16
N ILE A 693 21.78 -12.41 -13.23
CA ILE A 693 22.28 -11.85 -14.49
C ILE A 693 23.05 -12.96 -15.24
N VAL A 694 22.75 -13.08 -16.52
CA VAL A 694 23.39 -14.07 -17.40
C VAL A 694 24.38 -13.35 -18.32
N TYR A 695 25.60 -13.87 -18.37
CA TYR A 695 26.64 -13.40 -19.27
C TYR A 695 26.91 -14.51 -20.31
N ASN A 696 26.68 -14.20 -21.61
CA ASN A 696 26.89 -15.12 -22.77
C ASN A 696 26.26 -16.53 -22.55
N ASN A 697 25.01 -16.62 -22.13
CA ASN A 697 24.30 -17.86 -21.83
C ASN A 697 24.86 -18.68 -20.67
N GLY A 698 25.54 -18.04 -19.72
CA GLY A 698 26.04 -18.72 -18.52
C GLY A 698 25.98 -17.82 -17.29
N ILE A 699 25.51 -18.34 -16.16
CA ILE A 699 25.62 -17.63 -14.86
C ILE A 699 27.08 -17.61 -14.40
N TYR A 700 27.87 -18.55 -14.94
CA TYR A 700 29.25 -18.77 -14.61
C TYR A 700 30.09 -18.71 -15.88
N GLU A 701 30.58 -17.56 -16.26
CA GLU A 701 31.47 -17.43 -17.41
C GLU A 701 32.80 -16.76 -17.04
N LYS A 702 33.80 -17.13 -17.82
CA LYS A 702 35.08 -16.43 -17.81
C LYS A 702 34.97 -15.16 -18.64
N ASN A 703 35.34 -14.04 -18.08
CA ASN A 703 35.44 -12.80 -18.85
C ASN A 703 36.64 -12.90 -19.82
N LYS A 704 36.85 -11.88 -20.64
CA LYS A 704 38.00 -11.79 -21.55
C LYS A 704 39.40 -11.89 -20.88
N PHE A 705 39.47 -11.79 -19.55
CA PHE A 705 40.69 -11.95 -18.75
C PHE A 705 40.79 -13.34 -18.10
N ASN A 706 40.01 -14.31 -18.54
CA ASN A 706 39.95 -15.69 -18.04
C ASN A 706 39.44 -15.78 -16.57
N GLN A 707 38.63 -14.82 -16.13
CA GLN A 707 38.11 -14.70 -14.78
C GLN A 707 36.64 -15.06 -14.74
N TRP A 708 36.26 -15.87 -13.76
CA TRP A 708 34.87 -16.24 -13.54
C TRP A 708 34.05 -15.05 -13.09
N ILE A 709 32.96 -14.82 -13.78
CA ILE A 709 31.94 -13.83 -13.43
C ILE A 709 30.66 -14.59 -13.14
N GLY A 710 30.06 -14.42 -11.95
CA GLY A 710 28.80 -15.07 -11.57
C GLY A 710 28.79 -15.56 -10.13
N ILE A 711 27.72 -16.27 -9.76
CA ILE A 711 27.56 -16.83 -8.43
C ILE A 711 28.46 -18.06 -8.29
N THR A 712 29.35 -18.05 -7.30
CA THR A 712 30.28 -19.12 -6.97
C THR A 712 29.76 -19.97 -5.81
N PRO A 713 30.31 -21.19 -5.58
CA PRO A 713 30.00 -21.98 -4.39
C PRO A 713 30.29 -21.25 -3.09
N SER A 714 31.30 -20.36 -3.06
CA SER A 714 31.60 -19.52 -1.88
C SER A 714 30.48 -18.50 -1.61
N HIS A 715 29.86 -17.93 -2.63
CA HIS A 715 28.67 -17.10 -2.45
C HIS A 715 27.52 -17.90 -1.83
N ILE A 716 27.28 -19.12 -2.29
CA ILE A 716 26.22 -19.99 -1.72
C ILE A 716 26.50 -20.33 -0.26
N SER A 717 27.74 -20.72 0.06
CA SER A 717 28.13 -20.93 1.47
C SER A 717 27.97 -19.67 2.31
N GLY A 718 28.38 -18.52 1.79
CA GLY A 718 28.22 -17.24 2.47
C GLY A 718 26.76 -16.81 2.68
N LEU A 719 25.86 -17.20 1.76
CA LEU A 719 24.42 -17.01 1.95
C LEU A 719 23.85 -17.95 3.02
N GLN A 720 24.39 -19.18 3.14
CA GLN A 720 23.95 -20.17 4.15
C GLN A 720 24.37 -19.76 5.57
N ASP A 721 25.60 -19.32 5.75
CA ASP A 721 26.13 -18.90 7.06
C ASP A 721 25.82 -17.43 7.40
N GLY A 722 25.20 -16.69 6.47
CA GLY A 722 24.80 -15.31 6.63
C GLY A 722 25.97 -14.30 6.54
N SER A 723 27.15 -14.72 6.10
CA SER A 723 28.29 -13.83 5.86
C SER A 723 28.12 -12.95 4.62
N ILE A 724 27.34 -13.44 3.64
CA ILE A 724 26.95 -12.75 2.43
C ILE A 724 25.43 -12.61 2.41
N THR A 725 24.93 -11.44 2.01
CA THR A 725 23.51 -11.17 1.86
C THR A 725 23.12 -11.04 0.39
N LEU A 726 21.82 -11.14 0.09
CA LEU A 726 21.31 -10.86 -1.25
C LEU A 726 21.70 -9.44 -1.72
N SER A 727 21.70 -8.46 -0.82
CA SER A 727 22.13 -7.09 -1.15
C SER A 727 23.59 -7.06 -1.60
N ASP A 728 24.47 -7.83 -0.98
CA ASP A 728 25.89 -7.89 -1.37
C ASP A 728 26.04 -8.46 -2.80
N LEU A 729 25.20 -9.42 -3.19
CA LEU A 729 25.21 -9.95 -4.57
C LEU A 729 24.64 -8.95 -5.59
N VAL A 730 23.67 -8.15 -5.21
CA VAL A 730 23.17 -7.04 -6.02
C VAL A 730 24.26 -5.96 -6.17
N ASP A 731 25.00 -5.68 -5.11
CA ASP A 731 26.12 -4.71 -5.12
C ASP A 731 27.30 -5.18 -5.99
N GLN A 732 27.49 -6.49 -6.10
CA GLN A 732 28.48 -7.10 -6.99
C GLN A 732 28.00 -7.21 -8.46
N GLY A 733 26.75 -6.85 -8.76
CA GLY A 733 26.17 -6.95 -10.10
C GLY A 733 25.94 -8.39 -10.57
N LEU A 734 25.72 -9.34 -9.66
CA LEU A 734 25.41 -10.74 -9.94
C LEU A 734 23.90 -11.01 -9.98
N VAL A 735 23.16 -10.21 -9.22
CA VAL A 735 21.70 -10.22 -9.13
C VAL A 735 21.20 -8.82 -9.40
N GLU A 736 20.12 -8.67 -10.13
CA GLU A 736 19.43 -7.39 -10.25
C GLU A 736 17.92 -7.54 -10.01
N TYR A 737 17.29 -6.44 -9.60
CA TYR A 737 15.84 -6.40 -9.46
C TYR A 737 15.20 -6.03 -10.79
N ILE A 738 14.29 -6.88 -11.27
CA ILE A 738 13.54 -6.68 -12.49
C ILE A 738 12.11 -6.31 -12.11
N ALA A 739 11.62 -5.20 -12.65
CA ALA A 739 10.23 -4.81 -12.51
C ALA A 739 9.34 -5.53 -13.55
N ALA A 740 8.05 -5.66 -13.25
CA ALA A 740 7.08 -6.25 -14.17
C ALA A 740 7.08 -5.55 -15.55
N ASP A 741 7.19 -4.21 -15.56
CA ASP A 741 7.28 -3.42 -16.80
C ASP A 741 8.54 -3.75 -17.63
N GLU A 742 9.65 -4.09 -16.97
CA GLU A 742 10.95 -4.36 -17.59
C GLU A 742 11.07 -5.78 -18.15
N GLN A 743 10.17 -6.67 -17.71
CA GLN A 743 10.20 -8.09 -18.06
C GLN A 743 10.06 -8.34 -19.57
N GLU A 744 9.37 -7.47 -20.31
CA GLU A 744 9.24 -7.55 -21.77
C GLU A 744 10.57 -7.36 -22.51
N ASN A 745 11.53 -6.63 -21.93
CA ASN A 745 12.86 -6.45 -22.49
C ASN A 745 13.89 -7.48 -21.97
N CYS A 746 13.46 -8.43 -21.15
CA CYS A 746 14.32 -9.43 -20.56
C CYS A 746 13.96 -10.80 -21.12
N TYR A 747 14.96 -11.50 -21.66
CA TYR A 747 14.81 -12.91 -22.04
C TYR A 747 15.39 -13.77 -20.92
N ALA A 748 14.50 -14.23 -20.04
CA ALA A 748 14.88 -14.97 -18.85
C ALA A 748 14.71 -16.47 -19.06
N SER A 749 15.73 -17.26 -18.69
CA SER A 749 15.60 -18.71 -18.61
C SER A 749 14.73 -19.09 -17.41
N ILE A 750 13.89 -20.10 -17.60
CA ILE A 750 12.95 -20.58 -16.59
C ILE A 750 13.69 -21.19 -15.40
N SER A 751 14.78 -21.89 -15.66
CA SER A 751 15.60 -22.59 -14.68
C SER A 751 17.06 -22.56 -15.07
N TYR A 752 17.93 -22.91 -14.12
CA TYR A 752 19.34 -23.08 -14.40
C TYR A 752 19.60 -24.24 -15.40
N TYR A 753 18.78 -25.29 -15.36
CA TYR A 753 18.85 -26.40 -16.29
C TYR A 753 18.53 -25.96 -17.73
N ASP A 754 17.46 -25.19 -17.93
CA ASP A 754 17.12 -24.64 -19.25
C ASP A 754 18.24 -23.74 -19.79
N LEU A 755 18.86 -22.94 -18.94
CA LEU A 755 20.01 -22.12 -19.30
C LEU A 755 21.20 -22.99 -19.80
N MET A 756 21.51 -24.08 -19.10
CA MET A 756 22.65 -24.94 -19.43
C MET A 756 22.43 -25.73 -20.72
N ILE A 757 21.25 -26.30 -20.94
CA ILE A 757 20.93 -27.04 -22.17
C ILE A 757 21.02 -26.13 -23.39
N ASN A 758 20.53 -24.90 -23.27
CA ASN A 758 20.49 -23.96 -24.37
C ASN A 758 21.74 -23.06 -24.49
N ARG A 759 22.80 -23.37 -23.75
CA ARG A 759 24.01 -22.53 -23.69
C ARG A 759 24.60 -22.20 -25.06
N ASN A 760 24.64 -23.18 -25.96
CA ASN A 760 25.21 -23.07 -27.29
C ASN A 760 24.17 -22.77 -28.39
N ASN A 761 22.91 -22.54 -28.01
CA ASN A 761 21.86 -22.24 -28.97
C ASN A 761 21.87 -20.76 -29.36
N PRO A 762 22.20 -20.40 -30.61
CA PRO A 762 22.31 -19.02 -31.03
C PRO A 762 20.97 -18.26 -31.02
N LEU A 763 19.86 -18.98 -31.03
CA LEU A 763 18.51 -18.44 -31.01
C LEU A 763 18.01 -18.12 -29.57
N LYS A 764 18.67 -18.69 -28.56
CA LYS A 764 18.30 -18.52 -27.16
C LYS A 764 19.41 -17.79 -26.38
N ARG A 765 19.49 -16.47 -26.54
CA ARG A 765 20.43 -15.63 -25.79
C ARG A 765 19.75 -15.07 -24.57
N TYR A 766 19.84 -15.79 -23.46
CA TYR A 766 19.25 -15.35 -22.20
C TYR A 766 19.99 -14.14 -21.63
N THR A 767 19.24 -13.22 -21.08
CA THR A 767 19.73 -12.05 -20.33
C THR A 767 19.71 -12.29 -18.83
N HIS A 768 18.81 -13.16 -18.38
CA HIS A 768 18.59 -13.47 -16.97
C HIS A 768 18.27 -14.93 -16.77
N CYS A 769 18.43 -15.40 -15.52
CA CYS A 769 17.95 -16.69 -15.08
C CYS A 769 17.05 -16.51 -13.84
N CYS A 770 15.91 -17.17 -13.86
CA CYS A 770 14.97 -17.15 -12.77
C CYS A 770 15.36 -18.13 -11.66
N ILE A 771 14.88 -17.86 -10.45
CA ILE A 771 14.95 -18.76 -9.30
C ILE A 771 13.68 -19.61 -9.33
N ASN A 772 13.80 -20.94 -9.42
CA ASN A 772 12.63 -21.79 -9.66
C ASN A 772 11.49 -21.64 -8.64
N ILE A 773 11.83 -21.46 -7.37
CA ILE A 773 10.85 -21.35 -6.29
C ILE A 773 10.14 -20.00 -6.23
N ASP A 774 10.59 -18.98 -6.96
CA ASP A 774 10.06 -17.63 -6.93
C ASP A 774 8.69 -17.44 -7.62
N ILE A 775 8.17 -18.50 -8.27
CA ILE A 775 6.88 -18.48 -8.97
C ILE A 775 5.67 -18.59 -8.02
N TYR A 776 5.89 -18.97 -6.78
CA TYR A 776 4.84 -19.30 -5.82
C TYR A 776 4.80 -18.34 -4.63
N SER A 777 3.60 -18.19 -4.03
CA SER A 777 3.42 -17.54 -2.73
C SER A 777 3.85 -18.46 -1.58
N ILE A 778 3.91 -17.91 -0.37
CA ILE A 778 4.23 -18.65 0.86
C ILE A 778 3.33 -19.88 1.02
N LEU A 779 2.02 -19.73 0.82
CA LEU A 779 1.06 -20.83 0.98
C LEU A 779 1.26 -21.89 -0.10
N SER A 780 1.50 -21.47 -1.31
CA SER A 780 1.71 -22.36 -2.45
C SER A 780 3.02 -23.17 -2.32
N LEU A 781 4.06 -22.57 -1.76
CA LEU A 781 5.34 -23.25 -1.51
C LEU A 781 5.28 -24.33 -0.42
N LEU A 782 4.21 -24.38 0.36
CA LEU A 782 3.98 -25.46 1.33
C LEU A 782 3.46 -26.75 0.67
N CYS A 783 2.98 -26.69 -0.56
CA CYS A 783 2.52 -27.84 -1.31
C CYS A 783 3.73 -28.61 -1.88
N PRO A 784 4.00 -29.84 -1.45
CA PRO A 784 5.09 -30.64 -1.98
C PRO A 784 4.75 -31.12 -3.39
N PHE A 785 5.78 -31.32 -4.22
CA PHE A 785 5.67 -31.86 -5.59
C PHE A 785 4.66 -31.11 -6.46
N SER A 786 4.66 -29.79 -6.40
CA SER A 786 3.69 -28.93 -7.11
C SER A 786 3.63 -29.22 -8.62
N SER A 787 4.75 -29.55 -9.26
CA SER A 787 4.83 -29.93 -10.67
C SER A 787 4.15 -31.26 -11.00
N SER A 788 3.97 -32.12 -10.02
CA SER A 788 3.34 -33.44 -10.17
C SER A 788 1.86 -33.46 -9.79
N ASN A 789 1.34 -32.35 -9.25
CA ASN A 789 -0.06 -32.22 -8.90
C ASN A 789 -0.84 -31.54 -10.03
N GLN A 790 -2.12 -31.85 -10.15
CA GLN A 790 -3.01 -31.15 -11.05
C GLN A 790 -3.14 -29.68 -10.60
N ALA A 791 -3.04 -28.72 -11.52
CA ALA A 791 -3.01 -27.29 -11.24
C ALA A 791 -4.23 -26.81 -10.43
N VAL A 792 -5.43 -27.31 -10.74
CA VAL A 792 -6.67 -26.99 -10.00
C VAL A 792 -6.59 -27.45 -8.55
N ARG A 793 -6.06 -28.66 -8.29
CA ARG A 793 -5.92 -29.20 -6.94
C ARG A 793 -4.88 -28.44 -6.13
N HIS A 794 -3.82 -27.96 -6.78
CA HIS A 794 -2.86 -27.06 -6.16
C HIS A 794 -3.52 -25.73 -5.75
N SER A 795 -4.38 -25.16 -6.60
CA SER A 795 -5.16 -23.95 -6.25
C SER A 795 -6.10 -24.19 -5.07
N TYR A 796 -6.81 -25.31 -5.01
CA TYR A 796 -7.66 -25.65 -3.88
C TYR A 796 -6.84 -25.79 -2.59
N GLN A 797 -5.72 -26.49 -2.64
CA GLN A 797 -4.83 -26.64 -1.51
C GLN A 797 -4.38 -25.27 -0.97
N THR A 798 -3.91 -24.37 -1.82
CA THR A 798 -3.43 -23.05 -1.40
C THR A 798 -4.52 -22.14 -0.83
N SER A 799 -5.77 -22.30 -1.28
CA SER A 799 -6.90 -21.52 -0.77
C SER A 799 -7.45 -22.08 0.57
N GLN A 800 -7.29 -23.39 0.83
CA GLN A 800 -7.86 -24.07 2.00
C GLN A 800 -6.87 -24.21 3.17
N ILE A 801 -5.56 -24.35 2.90
CA ILE A 801 -4.54 -24.58 3.92
C ILE A 801 -4.48 -23.47 5.00
N LYS A 802 -4.85 -22.25 4.66
CA LYS A 802 -4.95 -21.13 5.61
C LYS A 802 -5.99 -21.33 6.70
N LEU A 803 -6.93 -22.28 6.51
CA LEU A 803 -7.99 -22.60 7.46
C LEU A 803 -7.62 -23.76 8.38
N ALA A 804 -6.50 -24.44 8.14
CA ALA A 804 -6.08 -25.58 8.93
C ALA A 804 -5.81 -25.20 10.39
N ALA A 805 -6.35 -25.99 11.31
CA ALA A 805 -6.08 -25.82 12.74
C ALA A 805 -4.62 -26.14 13.06
N GLY A 806 -4.04 -25.40 13.99
CA GLY A 806 -2.66 -25.58 14.45
C GLY A 806 -2.37 -24.61 15.58
N PRO A 807 -1.11 -24.44 16.00
CA PRO A 807 -0.74 -23.39 16.94
C PRO A 807 -0.96 -22.01 16.31
N TYR A 808 -2.04 -21.34 16.64
CA TYR A 808 -2.42 -20.06 16.04
C TYR A 808 -1.54 -18.86 16.46
N ALA A 809 -0.86 -18.97 17.60
CA ALA A 809 0.14 -18.06 18.09
C ALA A 809 1.05 -18.79 19.09
N GLN A 810 2.34 -18.47 19.13
CA GLN A 810 3.27 -19.08 20.12
C GLN A 810 3.00 -18.57 21.53
N ASN A 811 2.50 -17.34 21.66
CA ASN A 811 2.13 -16.75 22.96
C ASN A 811 0.65 -16.95 23.32
N TRP A 812 0.02 -18.03 22.82
CA TRP A 812 -1.38 -18.32 23.10
C TRP A 812 -1.76 -18.28 24.60
N PRO A 813 -0.89 -18.66 25.56
CA PRO A 813 -1.23 -18.56 26.98
C PRO A 813 -1.47 -17.12 27.46
N GLU A 814 -0.86 -16.12 26.81
CA GLU A 814 -1.00 -14.71 27.14
C GLU A 814 -2.14 -14.01 26.40
N ARG A 815 -2.69 -14.63 25.37
CA ARG A 815 -3.75 -14.06 24.54
C ARG A 815 -5.15 -14.25 25.17
N THR A 816 -6.06 -13.35 24.80
CA THR A 816 -7.48 -13.36 25.21
C THR A 816 -8.39 -13.19 24.02
N ASP A 817 -8.17 -14.00 22.96
CA ASP A 817 -8.96 -13.94 21.74
C ASP A 817 -10.40 -14.44 22.02
N LYS A 818 -11.41 -13.72 21.50
CA LYS A 818 -12.81 -14.09 21.70
C LYS A 818 -13.26 -15.24 20.83
N GLU A 819 -12.76 -15.25 19.62
CA GLU A 819 -13.11 -16.19 18.57
C GLU A 819 -11.85 -16.82 18.02
N TRP A 820 -11.82 -17.90 17.39
CA TRP A 820 -10.69 -18.45 16.62
C TRP A 820 -9.45 -18.93 17.44
N GLY A 821 -9.48 -18.91 18.75
CA GLY A 821 -8.37 -19.44 19.55
C GLY A 821 -8.35 -20.97 19.51
N ILE A 822 -8.08 -21.59 18.35
CA ILE A 822 -8.03 -23.05 18.20
C ILE A 822 -6.57 -23.49 18.13
N LEU A 823 -6.17 -24.33 19.08
CA LEU A 823 -4.85 -24.92 19.18
C LEU A 823 -4.95 -26.40 18.87
N MET A 824 -4.26 -26.88 17.82
CA MET A 824 -4.06 -28.31 17.65
C MET A 824 -2.94 -28.79 18.57
N ASN A 825 -3.30 -29.75 19.40
CA ASN A 825 -2.38 -30.30 20.37
C ASN A 825 -1.28 -31.14 19.81
N ARG A 826 -0.31 -31.47 19.59
CA ARG A 826 0.64 -32.42 19.02
C ARG A 826 0.82 -32.31 17.51
N THR A 827 1.16 -31.12 17.03
CA THR A 827 1.53 -30.94 15.63
C THR A 827 2.90 -31.58 15.30
N GLN A 828 3.05 -32.07 14.08
CA GLN A 828 4.26 -32.73 13.59
C GLN A 828 4.77 -32.03 12.32
N ILE A 829 6.07 -32.05 12.13
CA ILE A 829 6.67 -31.64 10.85
C ILE A 829 6.28 -32.67 9.78
N PRO A 830 5.79 -32.26 8.60
CA PRO A 830 5.46 -33.19 7.54
C PRO A 830 6.67 -34.02 7.10
N ILE A 831 6.44 -35.32 6.83
CA ILE A 831 7.49 -36.20 6.26
C ILE A 831 7.92 -35.68 4.89
N THR A 832 6.93 -35.32 4.03
CA THR A 832 7.19 -34.61 2.77
C THR A 832 7.32 -33.13 3.04
N ASN A 833 8.54 -32.68 3.04
CA ASN A 833 8.94 -31.38 3.52
C ASN A 833 9.28 -30.44 2.34
N THR A 834 8.96 -29.17 2.44
CA THR A 834 9.33 -28.13 1.47
C THR A 834 10.23 -27.08 2.12
N PHE A 835 10.87 -26.25 1.31
CA PHE A 835 11.69 -25.13 1.75
C PHE A 835 10.98 -24.27 2.80
N MET A 836 9.67 -24.04 2.64
CA MET A 836 8.90 -23.16 3.53
C MET A 836 8.62 -23.74 4.92
N ASN A 837 8.70 -25.06 5.11
CA ASN A 837 8.43 -25.67 6.42
C ASN A 837 9.46 -25.27 7.49
N GLY A 838 10.63 -24.77 7.10
CA GLY A 838 11.63 -24.22 8.02
C GLY A 838 11.27 -22.87 8.64
N TYR A 839 10.30 -22.15 8.07
CA TYR A 839 9.90 -20.79 8.50
C TYR A 839 8.53 -20.71 9.14
N ILE A 840 7.73 -21.77 9.04
CA ILE A 840 6.33 -21.78 9.46
C ILE A 840 6.09 -22.89 10.48
N ILE A 841 5.32 -22.58 11.51
CA ILE A 841 4.94 -23.53 12.54
C ILE A 841 4.11 -24.67 11.91
N PRO A 842 4.44 -25.93 12.18
CA PRO A 842 3.67 -27.04 11.62
C PRO A 842 2.22 -27.06 12.12
N SER A 843 1.30 -27.46 11.25
CA SER A 843 -0.13 -27.60 11.53
C SER A 843 -0.68 -28.89 10.95
N GLY A 844 -0.50 -29.99 11.65
CA GLY A 844 -0.99 -31.29 11.19
C GLY A 844 -0.24 -32.45 11.81
N LEU A 845 -0.64 -33.65 11.41
CA LEU A 845 -0.06 -34.93 11.84
C LEU A 845 0.30 -35.77 10.62
N ASN A 846 1.35 -36.58 10.74
CA ASN A 846 1.66 -37.63 9.78
C ASN A 846 0.84 -38.87 10.13
N VAL A 847 -0.03 -39.32 9.22
CA VAL A 847 -0.92 -40.45 9.45
C VAL A 847 -0.77 -41.49 8.36
N PRO A 848 -0.82 -42.79 8.70
CA PRO A 848 -0.95 -43.84 7.71
C PRO A 848 -2.29 -43.68 6.97
N CYS A 849 -2.24 -43.74 5.64
CA CYS A 849 -3.41 -43.63 4.78
C CYS A 849 -3.51 -44.86 3.89
N ALA A 850 -4.70 -45.48 3.89
CA ALA A 850 -4.98 -46.60 2.97
C ALA A 850 -6.00 -46.14 1.92
N THR A 851 -5.69 -46.35 0.66
CA THR A 851 -6.61 -46.08 -0.45
C THR A 851 -7.35 -47.39 -0.76
N ALA A 852 -8.59 -47.49 -0.33
CA ALA A 852 -9.41 -48.69 -0.49
C ALA A 852 -10.88 -48.29 -0.68
N ALA A 853 -11.65 -49.13 -1.38
CA ALA A 853 -13.07 -48.97 -1.48
C ALA A 853 -13.74 -49.41 -0.14
N ASN A 854 -14.62 -48.55 0.38
CA ASN A 854 -15.43 -48.80 1.56
C ASN A 854 -16.82 -48.16 1.32
N PHE A 855 -17.85 -48.67 1.99
CA PHE A 855 -19.22 -48.13 1.85
C PHE A 855 -19.39 -46.71 2.37
N TRP A 856 -18.47 -46.23 3.20
CA TRP A 856 -18.56 -44.96 3.91
C TRP A 856 -17.63 -43.87 3.32
N ASN A 857 -16.74 -44.19 2.39
CA ASN A 857 -15.80 -43.23 1.81
C ASN A 857 -16.24 -42.78 0.40
N VAL A 858 -17.50 -42.41 0.25
CA VAL A 858 -18.07 -41.92 -1.01
C VAL A 858 -17.78 -40.41 -1.15
N GLU A 859 -17.40 -40.02 -2.35
CA GLU A 859 -17.03 -38.61 -2.70
C GLU A 859 -15.85 -38.12 -1.82
N ASP A 860 -16.05 -37.05 -1.07
CA ASP A 860 -15.04 -36.40 -0.22
C ASP A 860 -14.97 -36.98 1.21
N SER A 861 -15.74 -38.02 1.52
CA SER A 861 -15.76 -38.62 2.83
C SER A 861 -14.54 -39.48 3.12
N LEU A 862 -14.06 -39.43 4.33
CA LEU A 862 -12.96 -40.22 4.86
C LEU A 862 -13.43 -41.10 6.00
N VAL A 863 -12.90 -42.29 6.09
CA VAL A 863 -13.09 -43.18 7.27
C VAL A 863 -11.88 -43.04 8.17
N PHE A 864 -12.10 -42.62 9.41
CA PHE A 864 -11.04 -42.37 10.38
C PHE A 864 -11.08 -43.41 11.48
N ASN A 865 -9.93 -43.87 11.97
CA ASN A 865 -9.82 -44.85 13.01
C ASN A 865 -10.25 -44.28 14.38
N ASN A 866 -11.35 -44.80 14.96
CA ASN A 866 -11.87 -44.34 16.25
C ASN A 866 -10.84 -44.50 17.39
N GLY A 867 -10.06 -45.58 17.41
CA GLY A 867 -9.00 -45.73 18.38
C GLY A 867 -7.88 -44.71 18.27
N ALA A 868 -7.65 -44.14 17.10
CA ALA A 868 -6.74 -43.00 16.93
C ALA A 868 -7.35 -41.71 17.50
N SER A 869 -8.66 -41.50 17.34
CA SER A 869 -9.37 -40.39 17.97
C SER A 869 -9.25 -40.43 19.49
N HIS A 870 -9.56 -41.58 20.10
CA HIS A 870 -9.41 -41.78 21.55
C HIS A 870 -7.97 -41.64 22.07
N ARG A 871 -6.97 -41.79 21.22
CA ARG A 871 -5.58 -41.47 21.51
C ARG A 871 -5.18 -40.03 21.17
N GLN A 872 -6.18 -39.18 21.00
CA GLN A 872 -6.04 -37.73 20.74
C GLN A 872 -5.33 -37.39 19.39
N ALA A 873 -5.51 -38.20 18.35
CA ALA A 873 -5.11 -37.80 17.01
C ALA A 873 -6.02 -36.66 16.53
N PHE A 874 -5.45 -35.58 16.04
CA PHE A 874 -6.15 -34.34 15.66
C PHE A 874 -6.96 -33.67 16.77
N HIS A 875 -6.60 -33.91 18.00
CA HIS A 875 -7.24 -33.29 19.18
C HIS A 875 -6.94 -31.80 19.20
N VAL A 876 -7.95 -30.97 19.40
CA VAL A 876 -7.87 -29.53 19.45
C VAL A 876 -8.43 -28.96 20.74
N THR A 877 -7.80 -27.88 21.20
CA THR A 877 -8.32 -27.09 22.32
C THR A 877 -8.83 -25.77 21.76
N LYS A 878 -10.09 -25.47 21.96
CA LYS A 878 -10.72 -24.17 21.64
C LYS A 878 -10.65 -23.28 22.87
N PHE A 879 -10.11 -22.09 22.73
CA PHE A 879 -10.12 -21.07 23.77
C PHE A 879 -11.22 -20.05 23.48
N THR A 880 -12.09 -19.83 24.47
CA THR A 880 -13.15 -18.83 24.39
C THR A 880 -12.98 -17.85 25.54
N THR A 881 -13.02 -16.54 25.24
CA THR A 881 -12.86 -15.49 26.24
C THR A 881 -14.20 -14.83 26.52
N TYR A 882 -14.66 -14.94 27.73
CA TYR A 882 -15.82 -14.23 28.28
C TYR A 882 -15.35 -12.96 28.94
N GLN A 883 -16.03 -11.82 28.67
CA GLN A 883 -15.62 -10.55 29.24
C GLN A 883 -16.81 -9.70 29.64
N THR A 884 -16.62 -8.87 30.65
CA THR A 884 -17.57 -7.83 31.05
C THR A 884 -16.85 -6.59 31.58
N GLU A 885 -17.45 -5.43 31.35
CA GLU A 885 -17.00 -4.17 31.94
C GLU A 885 -17.78 -3.87 33.20
N ILE A 886 -17.08 -3.35 34.23
CA ILE A 886 -17.73 -2.87 35.45
C ILE A 886 -17.88 -1.35 35.25
N GLU A 887 -19.15 -0.93 35.10
CA GLU A 887 -19.48 0.47 34.87
C GLU A 887 -20.00 1.13 36.14
N HIS A 888 -19.56 2.36 36.44
CA HIS A 888 -20.24 3.27 37.33
C HIS A 888 -21.15 4.16 36.48
N ASN A 889 -22.46 3.95 36.51
CA ASN A 889 -23.38 4.87 35.84
C ASN A 889 -23.59 6.12 36.67
N GLU A 890 -22.93 7.20 36.28
CA GLU A 890 -23.09 8.52 36.90
C GLU A 890 -24.35 9.29 36.40
N SER A 891 -25.02 8.75 35.38
CA SER A 891 -26.08 9.49 34.66
C SER A 891 -27.42 9.62 35.42
N LEU A 892 -27.56 9.02 36.59
CA LEU A 892 -28.81 9.07 37.38
C LEU A 892 -28.65 9.66 38.81
N GLY A 893 -27.54 10.32 39.09
CA GLY A 893 -27.33 10.96 40.40
C GLY A 893 -27.15 10.00 41.57
N VAL A 894 -27.21 8.69 41.34
CA VAL A 894 -26.93 7.63 42.28
C VAL A 894 -25.96 6.69 41.59
N PRO A 895 -24.76 6.44 42.13
CA PRO A 895 -23.84 5.49 41.54
C PRO A 895 -24.53 4.11 41.52
N SER A 896 -24.85 3.60 40.35
CA SER A 896 -25.27 2.20 40.22
C SER A 896 -24.02 1.37 40.47
N LEU A 897 -23.89 0.83 41.66
CA LEU A 897 -22.84 -0.09 42.06
C LEU A 897 -23.07 -1.38 41.28
N ILE A 898 -22.27 -1.56 40.21
CA ILE A 898 -22.12 -2.83 39.56
C ILE A 898 -21.20 -3.67 40.47
N SER A 899 -21.76 -4.58 41.20
CA SER A 899 -20.99 -5.46 42.07
C SER A 899 -20.82 -6.82 41.41
N LEU A 900 -19.58 -7.33 41.38
CA LEU A 900 -19.33 -8.74 41.16
C LEU A 900 -19.63 -9.47 42.46
N SER A 901 -20.61 -10.38 42.45
CA SER A 901 -20.89 -11.24 43.59
C SER A 901 -21.46 -12.55 43.10
N ASN A 902 -21.32 -13.58 43.90
CA ASN A 902 -21.96 -14.87 43.65
C ASN A 902 -23.49 -14.70 43.68
N PRO A 903 -24.22 -15.11 42.63
CA PRO A 903 -25.66 -15.09 42.59
C PRO A 903 -26.23 -16.00 43.68
N LYS A 904 -27.08 -15.44 44.54
CA LYS A 904 -27.82 -16.27 45.52
C LYS A 904 -28.97 -16.95 44.80
N PRO A 905 -29.19 -18.28 45.04
CA PRO A 905 -29.96 -19.12 44.12
C PRO A 905 -31.46 -18.80 43.97
N ALA A 906 -32.11 -18.10 44.86
CA ALA A 906 -33.57 -18.24 44.91
C ALA A 906 -34.37 -16.98 44.53
N ALA A 907 -33.87 -15.81 44.67
CA ALA A 907 -34.73 -14.60 44.61
C ALA A 907 -34.64 -13.77 43.34
N PHE A 908 -33.55 -13.86 42.58
CA PHE A 908 -33.18 -12.87 41.56
C PHE A 908 -32.88 -13.40 40.18
N TYR A 909 -32.80 -14.71 39.96
CA TYR A 909 -32.34 -15.35 38.71
C TYR A 909 -33.35 -16.30 38.10
N LYS A 910 -34.06 -15.85 37.11
CA LYS A 910 -34.98 -16.72 36.34
C LYS A 910 -34.28 -17.67 35.37
N LYS A 911 -32.93 -17.56 35.19
CA LYS A 911 -32.21 -18.30 34.13
C LYS A 911 -30.96 -19.08 34.58
N ILE A 912 -30.56 -19.01 35.85
CA ILE A 912 -29.35 -19.70 36.31
C ILE A 912 -29.75 -20.84 37.21
N GLU A 913 -29.69 -22.06 36.69
CA GLU A 913 -30.00 -23.24 37.45
C GLU A 913 -28.87 -23.64 38.41
N ASN A 914 -27.63 -23.34 38.08
CA ASN A 914 -26.46 -23.66 38.89
C ASN A 914 -25.42 -22.53 38.91
N SER A 915 -25.03 -22.08 40.09
CA SER A 915 -23.95 -21.13 40.33
C SER A 915 -22.81 -21.73 41.18
N THR A 916 -22.71 -23.04 41.19
CA THR A 916 -21.82 -23.80 42.09
C THR A 916 -20.33 -23.53 41.82
N GLY A 917 -19.94 -23.08 40.64
CA GLY A 917 -18.53 -22.81 40.25
C GLY A 917 -18.01 -21.45 40.65
N LEU A 918 -18.84 -20.49 41.10
CA LEU A 918 -18.42 -19.13 41.41
C LEU A 918 -18.05 -18.97 42.88
N ASP A 919 -16.99 -18.23 43.16
CA ASP A 919 -16.61 -17.84 44.52
C ASP A 919 -17.44 -16.63 45.03
N SER A 920 -17.15 -16.16 46.24
CA SER A 920 -17.86 -15.01 46.84
C SER A 920 -17.69 -13.72 46.06
N SER A 921 -16.66 -13.62 45.23
CA SER A 921 -16.43 -12.47 44.34
C SER A 921 -17.20 -12.55 43.02
N GLY A 922 -17.94 -13.60 42.76
CA GLY A 922 -18.67 -13.83 41.52
C GLY A 922 -17.80 -14.28 40.35
N LEU A 923 -16.59 -14.75 40.61
CA LEU A 923 -15.65 -15.25 39.62
C LEU A 923 -15.37 -16.75 39.86
N PRO A 924 -15.16 -17.55 38.80
CA PRO A 924 -14.77 -18.94 38.93
C PRO A 924 -13.28 -19.03 39.30
N ARG A 925 -12.92 -20.12 39.97
CA ARG A 925 -11.52 -20.49 40.20
C ARG A 925 -10.91 -21.12 38.93
N ILE A 926 -9.60 -21.00 38.79
CA ILE A 926 -8.87 -21.69 37.72
C ILE A 926 -9.04 -23.21 37.96
N GLY A 927 -9.33 -23.95 36.89
CA GLY A 927 -9.64 -25.38 36.94
C GLY A 927 -11.11 -25.71 37.14
N THR A 928 -12.00 -24.74 37.35
CA THR A 928 -13.45 -24.99 37.45
C THR A 928 -13.98 -25.45 36.09
N ILE A 929 -14.78 -26.54 36.13
CA ILE A 929 -15.54 -27.02 34.96
C ILE A 929 -16.85 -26.24 34.91
N ILE A 930 -17.20 -25.70 33.75
CA ILE A 930 -18.41 -24.93 33.52
C ILE A 930 -19.20 -25.58 32.38
N SER A 931 -20.49 -25.78 32.61
CA SER A 931 -21.42 -26.35 31.63
C SER A 931 -22.35 -25.30 31.04
N ASN A 932 -23.02 -25.65 29.94
CA ASN A 932 -23.98 -24.77 29.26
C ASN A 932 -25.08 -24.27 30.24
N GLY A 933 -25.38 -22.98 30.19
CA GLY A 933 -26.36 -22.30 31.01
C GLY A 933 -25.87 -21.88 32.40
N GLU A 934 -24.62 -22.23 32.78
CA GLU A 934 -24.06 -21.77 34.05
C GLU A 934 -23.52 -20.34 33.96
N ALA A 935 -23.55 -19.61 35.07
CA ALA A 935 -22.93 -18.29 35.15
C ALA A 935 -21.42 -18.40 35.21
N ILE A 936 -20.74 -17.73 34.28
CA ILE A 936 -19.28 -17.64 34.25
C ILE A 936 -18.75 -16.35 34.92
N ILE A 937 -19.53 -15.25 34.89
CA ILE A 937 -19.26 -14.03 35.64
C ILE A 937 -20.52 -13.57 36.32
N GLY A 938 -20.55 -13.59 37.65
CA GLY A 938 -21.68 -13.08 38.45
C GLY A 938 -21.63 -11.56 38.51
N LYS A 939 -22.63 -10.89 37.90
CA LYS A 939 -22.71 -9.42 37.81
C LYS A 939 -24.11 -8.92 38.09
N PHE A 940 -24.20 -7.94 38.97
CA PHE A 940 -25.46 -7.26 39.33
C PHE A 940 -25.38 -5.77 39.00
N ILE A 941 -26.51 -5.23 38.55
CA ILE A 941 -26.75 -3.82 38.48
C ILE A 941 -27.80 -3.44 39.51
N LYS A 942 -27.45 -2.52 40.41
CA LYS A 942 -28.36 -1.93 41.35
C LYS A 942 -29.07 -0.75 40.68
N GLY A 943 -30.33 -0.96 40.27
CA GLY A 943 -31.17 0.08 39.63
C GLY A 943 -32.14 0.68 40.66
N ARG A 944 -32.70 1.84 40.36
CA ARG A 944 -33.72 2.50 41.14
C ARG A 944 -35.07 2.21 40.49
N GLU A 945 -36.03 1.66 41.23
CA GLU A 945 -37.43 1.66 40.79
C GLU A 945 -38.16 2.89 41.35
N ASP A 946 -39.21 3.28 40.64
CA ASP A 946 -40.00 4.48 40.95
C ASP A 946 -40.38 4.49 42.41
N GLY A 947 -39.65 5.29 43.15
CA GLY A 947 -40.12 5.78 44.45
C GLY A 947 -39.45 5.33 45.71
N SER A 948 -38.77 4.18 45.88
CA SER A 948 -38.09 3.88 47.15
C SER A 948 -37.27 2.59 47.29
N THR A 949 -37.37 1.62 46.44
CA THR A 949 -36.63 0.37 46.57
C THR A 949 -35.67 0.12 45.43
N TYR A 950 -34.39 -0.23 45.78
CA TYR A 950 -33.42 -0.62 44.81
C TYR A 950 -33.70 -2.04 44.32
N GLN A 951 -34.07 -2.21 43.04
CA GLN A 951 -34.05 -3.55 42.43
C GLN A 951 -32.66 -3.92 41.96
N LEU A 952 -32.26 -5.14 42.25
CA LEU A 952 -31.04 -5.77 41.73
C LEU A 952 -31.40 -6.45 40.42
N ALA A 953 -30.84 -5.92 39.29
CA ALA A 953 -30.97 -6.56 37.99
C ALA A 953 -29.79 -7.50 37.76
N ASP A 954 -30.05 -8.72 37.38
CA ASP A 954 -29.03 -9.69 36.96
C ASP A 954 -28.51 -9.35 35.57
N LYS A 955 -27.20 -9.20 35.47
CA LYS A 955 -26.43 -9.01 34.23
C LYS A 955 -25.24 -9.97 34.14
N SER A 956 -25.36 -11.10 34.82
CA SER A 956 -24.34 -12.15 34.79
C SER A 956 -24.08 -12.63 33.36
N VAL A 957 -22.83 -12.97 33.08
CA VAL A 957 -22.44 -13.55 31.79
C VAL A 957 -22.61 -15.06 31.92
N ILE A 958 -23.35 -15.64 30.99
CA ILE A 958 -23.67 -17.06 30.94
C ILE A 958 -22.75 -17.77 29.96
N TYR A 959 -22.34 -18.99 30.28
CA TYR A 959 -21.62 -19.87 29.39
C TYR A 959 -22.60 -20.48 28.38
N GLU A 960 -22.40 -20.26 27.09
CA GLU A 960 -23.35 -20.60 26.01
C GLU A 960 -22.85 -21.75 25.11
N GLU A 961 -21.65 -22.29 25.35
CA GLU A 961 -21.13 -23.39 24.53
C GLU A 961 -21.77 -24.72 24.91
N ASN A 962 -21.91 -25.63 23.95
CA ASN A 962 -22.56 -26.92 24.16
C ASN A 962 -21.70 -27.95 24.92
N GLU A 963 -20.37 -27.77 24.85
CA GLU A 963 -19.42 -28.64 25.53
C GLU A 963 -18.96 -28.01 26.85
N ASP A 964 -18.65 -28.87 27.82
CA ASP A 964 -18.08 -28.41 29.09
C ASP A 964 -16.72 -27.78 28.88
N GLY A 965 -16.48 -26.66 29.52
CA GLY A 965 -15.24 -25.94 29.44
C GLY A 965 -14.50 -25.85 30.76
N VAL A 966 -13.20 -25.81 30.75
CA VAL A 966 -12.35 -25.65 31.91
C VAL A 966 -11.82 -24.23 32.00
N VAL A 967 -12.02 -23.54 33.10
CA VAL A 967 -11.45 -22.19 33.31
C VAL A 967 -9.94 -22.31 33.47
N ILE A 968 -9.21 -21.70 32.54
CA ILE A 968 -7.74 -21.71 32.55
C ILE A 968 -7.14 -20.40 33.05
N ARG A 969 -7.89 -19.30 32.95
CA ARG A 969 -7.37 -17.96 33.30
C ARG A 969 -8.47 -17.01 33.73
N VAL A 970 -8.22 -16.28 34.81
CA VAL A 970 -9.13 -15.26 35.36
C VAL A 970 -8.36 -13.96 35.49
N LEU A 971 -8.80 -12.92 34.80
CA LEU A 971 -8.18 -11.59 34.76
C LEU A 971 -9.20 -10.57 35.28
N SER A 972 -9.05 -10.11 36.51
CA SER A 972 -10.04 -9.27 37.23
C SER A 972 -9.65 -7.80 37.35
N ASP A 973 -8.36 -7.46 37.15
CA ASP A 973 -7.80 -6.13 37.48
C ASP A 973 -7.23 -5.42 36.23
N ILE A 974 -7.92 -5.55 35.11
CA ILE A 974 -7.52 -4.89 33.89
C ILE A 974 -8.31 -3.58 33.75
N MET A 975 -7.61 -2.49 33.39
CA MET A 975 -8.25 -1.22 33.01
C MET A 975 -8.31 -1.08 31.51
N ASN A 976 -9.52 -0.88 30.97
CA ASN A 976 -9.73 -0.68 29.55
C ASN A 976 -9.36 0.76 29.11
N LYS A 977 -9.59 1.10 27.84
CA LYS A 977 -9.34 2.45 27.28
C LYS A 977 -10.15 3.57 27.93
N ASN A 978 -11.29 3.27 28.51
CA ASN A 978 -12.18 4.23 29.17
C ASN A 978 -11.93 4.31 30.69
N ASN A 979 -10.82 3.73 31.19
CA ASN A 979 -10.50 3.58 32.59
C ASN A 979 -11.58 2.83 33.39
N LYS A 980 -12.35 1.95 32.74
CA LYS A 980 -13.30 1.04 33.39
C LYS A 980 -12.59 -0.26 33.71
N ARG A 981 -12.94 -0.87 34.81
CA ARG A 981 -12.45 -2.20 35.17
C ARG A 981 -13.04 -3.25 34.24
N LEU A 982 -12.17 -4.04 33.61
CA LEU A 982 -12.50 -5.12 32.69
C LEU A 982 -12.18 -6.46 33.34
N VAL A 983 -13.13 -7.37 33.32
CA VAL A 983 -12.96 -8.75 33.75
C VAL A 983 -12.97 -9.66 32.53
N LYS A 984 -11.97 -10.52 32.42
CA LYS A 984 -11.89 -11.54 31.36
C LYS A 984 -11.65 -12.90 31.94
N ILE A 985 -12.36 -13.90 31.44
CA ILE A 985 -12.20 -15.29 31.79
C ILE A 985 -11.98 -16.08 30.51
N VAL A 986 -10.88 -16.82 30.49
CA VAL A 986 -10.54 -17.70 29.37
C VAL A 986 -10.88 -19.13 29.76
N VAL A 987 -11.70 -19.77 28.90
CA VAL A 987 -12.14 -21.15 29.05
C VAL A 987 -11.54 -21.98 27.93
N ALA A 988 -10.98 -23.11 28.26
CA ALA A 988 -10.51 -24.12 27.34
C ALA A 988 -11.57 -25.22 27.16
N ILE A 989 -11.89 -25.51 25.91
CA ILE A 989 -12.82 -26.57 25.52
C ILE A 989 -12.02 -27.57 24.68
N GLU A 990 -11.93 -28.79 25.18
CA GLU A 990 -11.22 -29.85 24.46
C GLU A 990 -12.18 -30.58 23.51
N ARG A 991 -11.68 -30.81 22.27
CA ARG A 991 -12.47 -31.47 21.23
C ARG A 991 -11.67 -32.57 20.55
N ASP A 992 -12.22 -33.77 20.57
CA ASP A 992 -11.74 -34.84 19.73
C ASP A 992 -12.29 -34.70 18.29
N ILE A 993 -11.66 -35.38 17.37
CA ILE A 993 -12.17 -35.45 16.00
C ILE A 993 -13.52 -36.18 16.00
N ALA A 994 -14.49 -35.61 15.33
CA ALA A 994 -15.85 -36.12 15.23
C ALA A 994 -16.33 -36.15 13.78
N GLU A 995 -17.44 -36.85 13.56
CA GLU A 995 -18.14 -36.84 12.27
C GLU A 995 -18.48 -35.43 11.84
N GLY A 996 -18.30 -35.11 10.55
CA GLY A 996 -18.49 -33.75 9.99
C GLY A 996 -17.28 -32.86 10.07
N ASN A 997 -16.20 -33.22 10.75
CA ASN A 997 -14.94 -32.49 10.68
C ASN A 997 -14.30 -32.60 9.28
N LYS A 998 -13.69 -31.54 8.80
CA LYS A 998 -13.01 -31.50 7.51
C LYS A 998 -11.50 -31.59 7.68
N PHE A 999 -10.86 -32.45 6.92
CA PHE A 999 -9.42 -32.51 6.83
C PHE A 999 -8.89 -31.55 5.77
N ALA A 1000 -7.79 -30.88 6.06
CA ALA A 1000 -6.99 -30.19 5.08
C ALA A 1000 -5.73 -31.01 4.81
N SER A 1001 -5.47 -31.33 3.57
CA SER A 1001 -4.20 -31.97 3.15
C SER A 1001 -3.11 -30.93 3.04
N ARG A 1002 -1.87 -31.31 3.34
CA ARG A 1002 -0.71 -30.43 3.27
C ARG A 1002 0.33 -31.02 2.32
#